data_42b031824175a4860b86068f080c478a
#
_entry.id   42b031824175a4860b86068f080c478a
#
_cell.length_a   1.000
_cell.length_b   1.000
_cell.length_c   1.000
_cell.angle_alpha   90.00
_cell.angle_beta   90.00
_cell.angle_gamma   90.00
#
_symmetry.space_group_name_H-M   'P 1'
#
loop_
_entity.id
_entity.type
_entity.pdbx_description
1 polymer ?
#
loop_
_entity_poly.entity_id
_entity_poly.type
_entity_poly.pdbx_seq_one_letter_code
_entity_poly.pdbx_strand_id
1 'polypeptide(L)'
;MSNIWRVFVRDLKRLARVPLALVIIGGALITPSLYAWFNISAFWDPFDNTKNLSIAVVNLDAGGSTSMTGELNVGDQLVAQLKDNDDLGWHFLSESEAMDSIKSGESYAAFVVPKTFTEDLLSLTTGDFTQPKLLYYVNEKLNGVAPEITDTGATTIQTQMIDAFTEQVADAVATAIKSGGGEAEQDLINAQAKIITDLEAANQVVAQTRDHLAGLQADIAASREGLQANAVVLSDIDRALGDAQATLTDARTLTDTAQADLLRLAGEATTGHVIGSSAVAEGTSAVLAALGRVSGATSSLSAAVDAQRTILDQAGTLLSGLDQQLVQTSAALASLDADLAAVEADMGLAISDLNALSGAALWQDLQELTTLDPEQIAQFMSTPVVVEQHTIFPTKTYGSQMAALFINLSLWIGAFVLVVILKLNVDREEIPNLTERQGYLGRWLLFAVIAIAQAITLSIGNMIIGVQHVNPFVFFVTPVLIGLAYLSIIYALSVTFGYIGKGLAVILVILQIPGASGIYPIQLMPEFFQSLYPFFPFTYGIDAMREVISGFAGFAYWRYLGMLLLFAALSFFLGLVLRRHVANLTRLFTREVAETELFTSETGDPSGRGYRLNHVLRALASRASYQERLAKRALPFAKSYRKMRAAVVVVGVAGILVLAALAVIFPDNKTEYVGLWIVWLVVVFAALVTLEYIRYSLRLSTEVSEMPEQELRSELKELEESR
;
A
#
# COMPACT_ATOMS: atom_id res chain seq x y z
N MET A 1 5.25 40.46 -28.75
CA MET A 1 4.76 39.20 -28.15
C MET A 1 5.98 38.33 -27.81
N SER A 2 6.00 37.69 -26.64
CA SER A 2 7.08 36.76 -26.30
C SER A 2 7.07 35.57 -27.26
N ASN A 3 8.23 35.03 -27.60
CA ASN A 3 8.32 33.85 -28.48
C ASN A 3 7.52 32.67 -27.94
N ILE A 4 7.33 32.57 -26.60
CA ILE A 4 6.50 31.56 -25.96
C ILE A 4 5.04 31.64 -26.48
N TRP A 5 4.46 32.85 -26.52
CA TRP A 5 3.10 33.06 -27.01
C TRP A 5 3.00 32.81 -28.54
N ARG A 6 4.06 33.13 -29.30
CA ARG A 6 4.07 32.85 -30.73
C ARG A 6 4.07 31.34 -31.03
N VAL A 7 4.82 30.54 -30.27
CA VAL A 7 4.80 29.07 -30.36
C VAL A 7 3.40 28.55 -30.05
N PHE A 8 2.84 28.95 -28.92
CA PHE A 8 1.52 28.51 -28.49
C PHE A 8 0.44 28.82 -29.54
N VAL A 9 0.34 30.05 -29.98
CA VAL A 9 -0.69 30.48 -30.95
C VAL A 9 -0.50 29.80 -32.30
N ARG A 10 0.74 29.64 -32.77
CA ARG A 10 1.04 28.93 -34.01
C ARG A 10 0.55 27.49 -33.91
N ASP A 11 0.94 26.78 -32.86
CA ASP A 11 0.65 25.37 -32.70
C ASP A 11 -0.87 25.14 -32.49
N LEU A 12 -1.53 26.02 -31.77
CA LEU A 12 -2.99 25.98 -31.62
C LEU A 12 -3.68 26.21 -32.99
N LYS A 13 -3.21 27.16 -33.79
CA LYS A 13 -3.75 27.39 -35.13
C LYS A 13 -3.50 26.22 -36.08
N ARG A 14 -2.30 25.60 -36.03
CA ARG A 14 -1.99 24.39 -36.79
C ARG A 14 -2.97 23.27 -36.45
N LEU A 15 -3.21 23.05 -35.17
CA LEU A 15 -4.15 22.05 -34.67
C LEU A 15 -5.58 22.34 -35.16
N ALA A 16 -6.04 23.59 -35.02
CA ALA A 16 -7.39 24.00 -35.40
C ALA A 16 -7.66 23.98 -36.93
N ARG A 17 -6.63 24.07 -37.74
CA ARG A 17 -6.77 24.06 -39.22
C ARG A 17 -7.01 22.65 -39.79
N VAL A 18 -6.70 21.59 -39.05
CA VAL A 18 -6.80 20.23 -39.54
C VAL A 18 -7.97 19.53 -38.84
N PRO A 19 -9.15 19.33 -39.49
CA PRO A 19 -10.32 18.75 -38.85
C PRO A 19 -10.06 17.38 -38.23
N LEU A 20 -9.26 16.53 -38.90
CA LEU A 20 -8.91 15.20 -38.39
C LEU A 20 -8.05 15.28 -37.11
N ALA A 21 -7.19 16.28 -36.99
CA ALA A 21 -6.43 16.50 -35.76
C ALA A 21 -7.35 16.90 -34.60
N LEU A 22 -8.42 17.68 -34.87
CA LEU A 22 -9.42 18.01 -33.86
C LEU A 22 -10.20 16.77 -33.38
N VAL A 23 -10.48 15.82 -34.29
CA VAL A 23 -11.11 14.53 -33.90
C VAL A 23 -10.20 13.75 -32.98
N ILE A 24 -8.90 13.65 -33.29
CA ILE A 24 -7.92 12.97 -32.42
C ILE A 24 -7.82 13.65 -31.07
N ILE A 25 -7.75 14.99 -31.02
CA ILE A 25 -7.72 15.73 -29.76
C ILE A 25 -9.04 15.60 -29.01
N GLY A 26 -10.18 15.58 -29.71
CA GLY A 26 -11.50 15.29 -29.11
C GLY A 26 -11.52 13.91 -28.44
N GLY A 27 -10.99 12.89 -29.09
CA GLY A 27 -10.81 11.58 -28.50
C GLY A 27 -9.89 11.60 -27.29
N ALA A 28 -8.73 12.24 -27.39
CA ALA A 28 -7.79 12.39 -26.28
C ALA A 28 -8.38 13.19 -25.10
N LEU A 29 -9.33 14.10 -25.36
CA LEU A 29 -10.00 14.89 -24.36
C LEU A 29 -11.02 14.05 -23.58
N ILE A 30 -11.77 13.18 -24.27
CA ILE A 30 -12.85 12.37 -23.67
C ILE A 30 -12.32 11.09 -23.00
N THR A 31 -11.28 10.46 -23.55
CA THR A 31 -10.77 9.16 -23.08
C THR A 31 -10.49 9.12 -21.57
N PRO A 32 -9.83 10.11 -20.94
CA PRO A 32 -9.62 10.12 -19.50
C PRO A 32 -10.94 10.16 -18.72
N SER A 33 -11.88 10.97 -19.21
CA SER A 33 -13.19 11.12 -18.59
C SER A 33 -13.99 9.83 -18.61
N LEU A 34 -13.97 9.09 -19.73
CA LEU A 34 -14.61 7.78 -19.83
C LEU A 34 -14.05 6.82 -18.77
N TYR A 35 -12.75 6.80 -18.58
CA TYR A 35 -12.14 5.96 -17.55
C TYR A 35 -12.72 6.26 -16.16
N ALA A 36 -12.76 7.53 -15.74
CA ALA A 36 -13.32 7.90 -14.44
C ALA A 36 -14.81 7.59 -14.37
N TRP A 37 -15.59 8.01 -15.38
CA TRP A 37 -17.04 7.89 -15.36
C TRP A 37 -17.51 6.44 -15.26
N PHE A 38 -16.93 5.54 -16.06
CA PHE A 38 -17.27 4.11 -15.99
C PHE A 38 -16.88 3.49 -14.66
N ASN A 39 -15.67 3.80 -14.15
CA ASN A 39 -15.24 3.23 -12.87
C ASN A 39 -16.05 3.80 -11.70
N ILE A 40 -16.28 5.11 -11.65
CA ILE A 40 -17.10 5.72 -10.59
C ILE A 40 -18.53 5.15 -10.62
N SER A 41 -19.12 5.01 -11.82
CA SER A 41 -20.46 4.43 -11.95
C SER A 41 -20.49 2.95 -11.57
N ALA A 42 -19.45 2.18 -11.89
CA ALA A 42 -19.36 0.77 -11.51
C ALA A 42 -19.25 0.57 -9.98
N PHE A 43 -18.61 1.51 -9.28
CA PHE A 43 -18.45 1.50 -7.83
C PHE A 43 -19.45 2.41 -7.12
N TRP A 44 -20.59 2.79 -7.76
CA TRP A 44 -21.48 3.81 -7.23
C TRP A 44 -22.02 3.46 -5.85
N ASP A 45 -22.73 2.36 -5.74
CA ASP A 45 -23.26 1.82 -4.48
C ASP A 45 -23.20 0.28 -4.49
N PRO A 46 -22.00 -0.29 -4.32
CA PRO A 46 -21.86 -1.74 -4.30
C PRO A 46 -22.56 -2.39 -3.11
N PHE A 47 -22.70 -1.64 -2.00
CA PHE A 47 -23.32 -2.14 -0.78
C PHE A 47 -24.86 -2.12 -0.85
N ASP A 48 -25.49 -1.25 -1.65
CA ASP A 48 -26.94 -1.31 -1.94
C ASP A 48 -27.31 -2.53 -2.78
N ASN A 49 -26.33 -3.16 -3.41
CA ASN A 49 -26.51 -4.35 -4.24
C ASN A 49 -26.12 -5.65 -3.53
N THR A 50 -25.88 -5.63 -2.22
CA THR A 50 -25.52 -6.82 -1.43
C THR A 50 -26.59 -7.88 -1.45
N LYS A 51 -27.88 -7.52 -1.65
CA LYS A 51 -28.99 -8.44 -1.88
C LYS A 51 -28.80 -9.37 -3.11
N ASN A 52 -27.90 -9.03 -4.05
CA ASN A 52 -27.52 -9.87 -5.16
C ASN A 52 -26.37 -10.84 -4.82
N LEU A 53 -25.80 -10.71 -3.61
CA LEU A 53 -24.75 -11.60 -3.14
C LEU A 53 -25.41 -12.89 -2.61
N SER A 54 -25.39 -13.95 -3.41
CA SER A 54 -26.03 -15.21 -3.08
C SER A 54 -25.37 -15.87 -1.87
N ILE A 55 -26.18 -16.15 -0.83
CA ILE A 55 -25.77 -16.83 0.39
C ILE A 55 -26.74 -17.96 0.66
N ALA A 56 -26.22 -19.18 0.80
CA ALA A 56 -27.00 -20.33 1.13
C ALA A 56 -27.31 -20.38 2.65
N VAL A 57 -28.52 -20.75 3.00
CA VAL A 57 -28.95 -20.98 4.38
C VAL A 57 -29.52 -22.39 4.48
N VAL A 58 -28.97 -23.16 5.39
CA VAL A 58 -29.38 -24.53 5.67
C VAL A 58 -29.89 -24.59 7.12
N ASN A 59 -31.15 -24.93 7.31
CA ASN A 59 -31.70 -25.18 8.63
C ASN A 59 -31.85 -26.68 8.86
N LEU A 60 -31.07 -27.24 9.76
CA LEU A 60 -31.17 -28.62 10.23
C LEU A 60 -31.73 -28.71 11.64
N ASP A 61 -32.01 -27.56 12.26
CA ASP A 61 -32.46 -27.50 13.66
C ASP A 61 -33.71 -28.35 13.89
N ALA A 62 -33.66 -29.22 14.89
CA ALA A 62 -34.75 -30.07 15.23
C ALA A 62 -35.74 -29.43 16.24
N GLY A 63 -35.37 -28.19 16.68
CA GLY A 63 -36.09 -27.56 17.78
C GLY A 63 -35.82 -28.21 19.15
N GLY A 64 -36.45 -27.68 20.15
CA GLY A 64 -36.36 -28.18 21.52
C GLY A 64 -37.55 -27.71 22.33
N SER A 65 -37.73 -28.28 23.56
CA SER A 65 -38.80 -27.83 24.45
C SER A 65 -38.34 -27.87 25.91
N THR A 66 -38.74 -26.87 26.67
CA THR A 66 -38.55 -26.84 28.11
C THR A 66 -39.89 -26.50 28.80
N SER A 67 -39.97 -26.75 30.09
CA SER A 67 -41.16 -26.38 30.86
C SER A 67 -41.40 -24.86 30.91
N MET A 68 -40.39 -24.06 30.64
CA MET A 68 -40.46 -22.60 30.67
C MET A 68 -40.78 -21.99 29.30
N THR A 69 -40.21 -22.53 28.23
CA THR A 69 -40.32 -21.95 26.89
C THR A 69 -41.35 -22.65 25.98
N GLY A 70 -41.86 -23.85 26.39
CA GLY A 70 -42.65 -24.68 25.49
C GLY A 70 -41.83 -25.21 24.31
N GLU A 71 -42.49 -25.57 23.20
CA GLU A 71 -41.83 -25.96 21.98
C GLU A 71 -41.22 -24.73 21.29
N LEU A 72 -39.94 -24.76 21.01
CA LEU A 72 -39.17 -23.71 20.41
C LEU A 72 -38.32 -24.28 19.23
N ASN A 73 -38.26 -23.56 18.13
CA ASN A 73 -37.32 -23.83 17.04
C ASN A 73 -36.73 -22.51 16.58
N VAL A 74 -35.54 -22.20 17.09
CA VAL A 74 -34.84 -20.94 16.79
C VAL A 74 -34.33 -20.94 15.35
N GLY A 75 -33.99 -22.10 14.80
CA GLY A 75 -33.59 -22.22 13.38
C GLY A 75 -34.74 -21.84 12.43
N ASP A 76 -35.97 -22.23 12.71
CA ASP A 76 -37.13 -21.84 11.89
C ASP A 76 -37.45 -20.34 12.04
N GLN A 77 -37.28 -19.78 13.21
CA GLN A 77 -37.45 -18.34 13.44
C GLN A 77 -36.38 -17.53 12.68
N LEU A 78 -35.12 -17.98 12.74
CA LEU A 78 -34.07 -17.39 11.95
C LEU A 78 -34.39 -17.41 10.47
N VAL A 79 -34.83 -18.56 9.93
CA VAL A 79 -35.21 -18.67 8.51
C VAL A 79 -36.36 -17.72 8.17
N ALA A 80 -37.33 -17.55 9.07
CA ALA A 80 -38.43 -16.61 8.87
C ALA A 80 -37.94 -15.15 8.82
N GLN A 81 -37.09 -14.76 9.75
CA GLN A 81 -36.48 -13.41 9.77
C GLN A 81 -35.61 -13.14 8.55
N LEU A 82 -34.79 -14.12 8.13
CA LEU A 82 -33.95 -13.98 6.93
C LEU A 82 -34.74 -13.91 5.63
N LYS A 83 -35.95 -14.44 5.58
CA LYS A 83 -36.85 -14.31 4.41
C LYS A 83 -37.35 -12.87 4.22
N ASP A 84 -37.48 -12.14 5.31
CA ASP A 84 -37.91 -10.74 5.31
C ASP A 84 -36.72 -9.75 5.30
N ASN A 85 -35.49 -10.26 5.31
CA ASN A 85 -34.26 -9.47 5.28
C ASN A 85 -33.71 -9.37 3.87
N ASP A 86 -33.62 -8.16 3.33
CA ASP A 86 -33.13 -7.85 1.99
C ASP A 86 -31.64 -7.41 1.96
N ASP A 87 -30.92 -7.52 3.07
CA ASP A 87 -29.53 -7.07 3.16
C ASP A 87 -28.59 -7.91 2.30
N LEU A 88 -28.89 -9.21 2.18
CA LEU A 88 -28.12 -10.18 1.37
C LEU A 88 -29.07 -11.08 0.57
N GLY A 89 -28.55 -11.76 -0.44
CA GLY A 89 -29.31 -12.69 -1.27
C GLY A 89 -29.45 -14.07 -0.62
N TRP A 90 -30.39 -14.23 0.30
CA TRP A 90 -30.60 -15.45 1.04
C TRP A 90 -31.27 -16.54 0.19
N HIS A 91 -30.64 -17.71 0.10
CA HIS A 91 -31.15 -18.89 -0.59
C HIS A 91 -31.24 -20.07 0.38
N PHE A 92 -32.46 -20.55 0.60
CA PHE A 92 -32.72 -21.65 1.54
C PHE A 92 -32.60 -22.97 0.79
N LEU A 93 -31.58 -23.76 1.12
CA LEU A 93 -31.19 -24.98 0.42
C LEU A 93 -31.03 -26.15 1.40
N SER A 94 -30.99 -27.39 0.85
CA SER A 94 -30.50 -28.53 1.60
C SER A 94 -28.98 -28.44 1.80
N GLU A 95 -28.43 -29.15 2.78
CA GLU A 95 -27.01 -29.14 3.09
C GLU A 95 -26.13 -29.52 1.88
N SER A 96 -26.54 -30.55 1.12
CA SER A 96 -25.82 -30.98 -0.09
C SER A 96 -25.86 -29.91 -1.18
N GLU A 97 -27.01 -29.32 -1.44
CA GLU A 97 -27.17 -28.27 -2.45
C GLU A 97 -26.37 -27.00 -2.06
N ALA A 98 -26.38 -26.63 -0.78
CA ALA A 98 -25.60 -25.49 -0.27
C ALA A 98 -24.11 -25.71 -0.45
N MET A 99 -23.59 -26.90 -0.12
CA MET A 99 -22.18 -27.22 -0.30
C MET A 99 -21.77 -27.25 -1.78
N ASP A 100 -22.65 -27.73 -2.65
CA ASP A 100 -22.41 -27.74 -4.10
C ASP A 100 -22.50 -26.33 -4.68
N SER A 101 -23.42 -25.48 -4.21
CA SER A 101 -23.53 -24.08 -4.62
C SER A 101 -22.29 -23.25 -4.24
N ILE A 102 -21.70 -23.50 -3.05
CA ILE A 102 -20.44 -22.86 -2.66
C ILE A 102 -19.29 -23.31 -3.58
N LYS A 103 -19.17 -24.62 -3.80
CA LYS A 103 -18.08 -25.17 -4.63
C LYS A 103 -18.18 -24.75 -6.09
N SER A 104 -19.40 -24.68 -6.63
CA SER A 104 -19.66 -24.21 -7.99
C SER A 104 -19.47 -22.69 -8.14
N GLY A 105 -19.55 -21.94 -7.04
CA GLY A 105 -19.49 -20.49 -7.05
C GLY A 105 -20.84 -19.80 -7.28
N GLU A 106 -21.93 -20.51 -7.18
CA GLU A 106 -23.29 -19.99 -7.24
C GLU A 106 -23.62 -19.22 -5.94
N SER A 107 -23.09 -19.69 -4.80
CA SER A 107 -23.15 -18.99 -3.52
C SER A 107 -21.75 -18.61 -3.04
N TYR A 108 -21.62 -17.42 -2.47
CA TYR A 108 -20.36 -16.92 -1.88
C TYR A 108 -20.08 -17.50 -0.50
N ALA A 109 -21.17 -17.76 0.25
CA ALA A 109 -21.09 -18.34 1.59
C ALA A 109 -22.32 -19.22 1.88
N ALA A 110 -22.22 -20.02 2.94
CA ALA A 110 -23.37 -20.72 3.51
C ALA A 110 -23.36 -20.68 5.03
N PHE A 111 -24.54 -20.54 5.59
CA PHE A 111 -24.81 -20.70 7.01
C PHE A 111 -25.57 -21.99 7.21
N VAL A 112 -25.08 -22.84 8.12
CA VAL A 112 -25.73 -24.09 8.47
C VAL A 112 -26.08 -24.05 9.95
N VAL A 113 -27.35 -24.12 10.26
CA VAL A 113 -27.86 -24.27 11.62
C VAL A 113 -27.87 -25.76 11.94
N PRO A 114 -27.06 -26.23 12.90
CA PRO A 114 -27.00 -27.65 13.27
C PRO A 114 -28.28 -28.18 13.89
N LYS A 115 -28.44 -29.51 13.90
CA LYS A 115 -29.64 -30.17 14.43
C LYS A 115 -29.91 -29.92 15.92
N THR A 116 -28.86 -29.71 16.69
CA THR A 116 -28.92 -29.49 18.14
C THR A 116 -28.97 -28.02 18.54
N PHE A 117 -29.08 -27.11 17.54
CA PHE A 117 -28.90 -25.69 17.79
C PHE A 117 -29.85 -25.16 18.88
N THR A 118 -31.16 -25.39 18.75
CA THR A 118 -32.15 -24.99 19.78
C THR A 118 -31.98 -25.77 21.06
N GLU A 119 -31.62 -27.04 20.99
CA GLU A 119 -31.38 -27.88 22.20
C GLU A 119 -30.18 -27.34 23.00
N ASP A 120 -29.06 -27.03 22.28
CA ASP A 120 -27.86 -26.43 22.88
C ASP A 120 -28.19 -25.06 23.51
N LEU A 121 -28.99 -24.24 22.84
CA LEU A 121 -29.42 -22.93 23.35
C LEU A 121 -30.30 -23.07 24.61
N LEU A 122 -31.24 -24.02 24.62
CA LEU A 122 -32.11 -24.32 25.76
C LEU A 122 -31.34 -24.96 26.92
N SER A 123 -30.12 -25.45 26.73
CA SER A 123 -29.25 -25.98 27.79
C SER A 123 -28.97 -24.94 28.90
N LEU A 124 -29.08 -23.65 28.57
CA LEU A 124 -29.04 -22.55 29.54
C LEU A 124 -30.11 -22.68 30.63
N THR A 125 -31.28 -23.25 30.29
CA THR A 125 -32.41 -23.42 31.25
C THR A 125 -32.33 -24.71 32.04
N THR A 126 -31.46 -25.66 31.63
CA THR A 126 -31.31 -26.99 32.30
C THR A 126 -30.04 -27.10 33.13
N GLY A 127 -29.13 -26.12 33.05
CA GLY A 127 -27.90 -26.06 33.82
C GLY A 127 -26.70 -26.79 33.22
N ASP A 128 -26.86 -27.45 32.05
CA ASP A 128 -25.79 -28.10 31.30
C ASP A 128 -25.37 -27.20 30.11
N PHE A 129 -24.63 -26.14 30.40
CA PHE A 129 -24.26 -25.09 29.43
C PHE A 129 -23.50 -25.62 28.21
N THR A 130 -24.22 -25.87 27.12
CA THR A 130 -23.63 -26.20 25.84
C THR A 130 -23.78 -24.99 24.92
N GLN A 131 -22.65 -24.45 24.43
CA GLN A 131 -22.67 -23.29 23.57
C GLN A 131 -23.16 -23.66 22.16
N PRO A 132 -24.27 -23.11 21.65
CA PRO A 132 -24.75 -23.38 20.29
C PRO A 132 -23.75 -22.87 19.27
N LYS A 133 -23.59 -23.61 18.17
CA LYS A 133 -22.64 -23.27 17.10
C LYS A 133 -23.39 -23.06 15.79
N LEU A 134 -23.21 -21.92 15.18
CA LEU A 134 -23.60 -21.69 13.79
C LEU A 134 -22.41 -21.99 12.89
N LEU A 135 -22.58 -22.87 11.90
CA LEU A 135 -21.49 -23.20 10.97
C LEU A 135 -21.53 -22.22 9.80
N TYR A 136 -20.39 -21.59 9.53
CA TYR A 136 -20.21 -20.65 8.44
C TYR A 136 -19.15 -21.15 7.47
N TYR A 137 -19.52 -21.28 6.19
CA TYR A 137 -18.67 -21.70 5.10
C TYR A 137 -18.55 -20.55 4.09
N VAL A 138 -17.35 -20.23 3.64
CA VAL A 138 -17.10 -19.13 2.69
C VAL A 138 -16.22 -19.58 1.54
N ASN A 139 -16.52 -19.08 0.32
CA ASN A 139 -15.71 -19.34 -0.85
C ASN A 139 -14.83 -18.13 -1.18
N GLU A 140 -13.59 -18.10 -0.67
CA GLU A 140 -12.63 -17.03 -0.88
C GLU A 140 -12.08 -16.96 -2.32
N LYS A 141 -12.29 -18.02 -3.11
CA LYS A 141 -11.80 -18.08 -4.49
C LYS A 141 -12.54 -17.13 -5.44
N LEU A 142 -13.81 -16.85 -5.18
CA LEU A 142 -14.66 -16.09 -6.09
C LEU A 142 -14.32 -14.61 -6.13
N ASN A 143 -14.13 -14.00 -4.99
CA ASN A 143 -13.85 -12.56 -4.86
C ASN A 143 -13.25 -12.28 -3.48
N GLY A 144 -12.21 -11.43 -3.43
CA GLY A 144 -11.56 -11.09 -2.16
C GLY A 144 -12.37 -10.14 -1.25
N VAL A 145 -13.42 -9.49 -1.76
CA VAL A 145 -14.28 -8.56 -0.98
C VAL A 145 -15.53 -9.28 -0.47
N ALA A 146 -16.02 -10.27 -1.20
CA ALA A 146 -17.24 -10.99 -0.82
C ALA A 146 -17.15 -11.67 0.57
N PRO A 147 -16.05 -12.33 0.95
CA PRO A 147 -15.88 -12.86 2.31
C PRO A 147 -16.06 -11.82 3.40
N GLU A 148 -15.49 -10.63 3.24
CA GLU A 148 -15.60 -9.53 4.22
C GLU A 148 -17.06 -9.07 4.42
N ILE A 149 -17.83 -8.99 3.31
CA ILE A 149 -19.25 -8.62 3.36
C ILE A 149 -20.06 -9.74 4.02
N THR A 150 -19.80 -11.01 3.67
CA THR A 150 -20.53 -12.15 4.22
C THR A 150 -20.18 -12.43 5.69
N ASP A 151 -18.97 -12.09 6.13
CA ASP A 151 -18.55 -12.15 7.53
C ASP A 151 -19.29 -11.10 8.39
N THR A 152 -19.47 -9.90 7.85
CA THR A 152 -20.34 -8.88 8.46
C THR A 152 -21.79 -9.39 8.56
N GLY A 153 -22.29 -10.08 7.53
CA GLY A 153 -23.59 -10.75 7.55
C GLY A 153 -23.68 -11.83 8.63
N ALA A 154 -22.63 -12.62 8.84
CA ALA A 154 -22.56 -13.63 9.91
C ALA A 154 -22.71 -13.00 11.30
N THR A 155 -22.02 -11.89 11.52
CA THR A 155 -22.11 -11.14 12.80
C THR A 155 -23.53 -10.56 13.00
N THR A 156 -24.15 -10.05 11.94
CA THR A 156 -25.53 -9.55 11.99
C THR A 156 -26.52 -10.66 12.35
N ILE A 157 -26.40 -11.84 11.72
CA ILE A 157 -27.21 -13.02 12.04
C ILE A 157 -27.03 -13.41 13.51
N GLN A 158 -25.79 -13.49 13.99
CA GLN A 158 -25.48 -13.81 15.37
C GLN A 158 -26.17 -12.83 16.33
N THR A 159 -26.12 -11.53 16.04
CA THR A 159 -26.76 -10.50 16.86
C THR A 159 -28.28 -10.65 16.85
N GLN A 160 -28.90 -10.80 15.68
CA GLN A 160 -30.35 -11.00 15.55
C GLN A 160 -30.84 -12.25 16.29
N MET A 161 -30.06 -13.34 16.28
CA MET A 161 -30.37 -14.55 17.01
C MET A 161 -30.32 -14.33 18.53
N ILE A 162 -29.34 -13.60 19.03
CA ILE A 162 -29.22 -13.25 20.45
C ILE A 162 -30.40 -12.37 20.87
N ASP A 163 -30.76 -11.39 20.06
CA ASP A 163 -31.85 -10.46 20.31
C ASP A 163 -33.20 -11.19 20.34
N ALA A 164 -33.50 -12.03 19.32
CA ALA A 164 -34.71 -12.82 19.26
C ALA A 164 -34.87 -13.81 20.46
N PHE A 165 -33.76 -14.44 20.85
CA PHE A 165 -33.74 -15.33 22.01
C PHE A 165 -33.96 -14.57 23.29
N THR A 166 -33.32 -13.44 23.51
CA THR A 166 -33.45 -12.59 24.69
C THR A 166 -34.87 -12.08 24.85
N GLU A 167 -35.47 -11.62 23.73
CA GLU A 167 -36.87 -11.18 23.66
C GLU A 167 -37.84 -12.28 24.10
N GLN A 168 -37.64 -13.50 23.58
CA GLN A 168 -38.53 -14.62 23.86
C GLN A 168 -38.38 -15.15 25.28
N VAL A 169 -37.17 -15.14 25.85
CA VAL A 169 -36.94 -15.47 27.28
C VAL A 169 -37.54 -14.41 28.17
N ALA A 170 -37.42 -13.14 27.82
CA ALA A 170 -38.01 -12.04 28.58
C ALA A 170 -39.54 -12.08 28.55
N ASP A 171 -40.14 -12.39 27.38
CA ASP A 171 -41.60 -12.55 27.25
C ASP A 171 -42.12 -13.76 28.05
N ALA A 172 -41.40 -14.89 28.02
CA ALA A 172 -41.74 -16.09 28.82
C ALA A 172 -41.68 -15.79 30.31
N VAL A 173 -40.67 -15.05 30.79
CA VAL A 173 -40.53 -14.63 32.19
C VAL A 173 -41.64 -13.62 32.56
N ALA A 174 -41.93 -12.64 31.70
CA ALA A 174 -42.98 -11.66 31.93
C ALA A 174 -44.40 -12.30 31.96
N THR A 175 -44.63 -13.28 31.08
CA THR A 175 -45.89 -14.05 31.04
C THR A 175 -46.04 -14.94 32.28
N ALA A 176 -44.97 -15.55 32.74
CA ALA A 176 -44.97 -16.32 34.02
C ALA A 176 -45.28 -15.44 35.23
N ILE A 177 -44.80 -14.22 35.26
CA ILE A 177 -45.12 -13.23 36.31
C ILE A 177 -46.61 -12.81 36.24
N LYS A 178 -47.16 -12.64 35.02
CA LYS A 178 -48.53 -12.18 34.82
C LYS A 178 -49.60 -13.25 35.08
N SER A 179 -49.30 -14.52 34.81
CA SER A 179 -50.24 -15.65 35.00
C SER A 179 -50.35 -16.17 36.43
N GLY A 180 -49.39 -15.84 37.32
CA GLY A 180 -49.29 -16.33 38.69
C GLY A 180 -50.15 -15.61 39.77
N GLY A 181 -51.07 -14.73 39.38
CA GLY A 181 -51.80 -13.84 40.31
C GLY A 181 -52.88 -14.46 41.23
N GLY A 182 -53.03 -15.79 41.29
CA GLY A 182 -54.12 -16.43 42.10
C GLY A 182 -53.70 -17.49 43.09
N GLU A 183 -52.49 -18.11 42.94
CA GLU A 183 -51.98 -19.10 43.93
C GLU A 183 -50.57 -18.68 44.43
N ALA A 184 -50.30 -17.40 44.36
CA ALA A 184 -48.98 -16.84 44.22
C ALA A 184 -48.14 -16.68 45.51
N GLU A 185 -48.69 -16.85 46.69
CA GLU A 185 -47.92 -16.55 47.92
C GLU A 185 -46.85 -17.61 48.20
N GLN A 186 -47.18 -18.90 48.00
CA GLN A 186 -46.21 -19.99 48.19
C GLN A 186 -45.27 -20.13 46.97
N ASP A 187 -45.79 -19.90 45.74
CA ASP A 187 -45.00 -19.97 44.54
C ASP A 187 -44.07 -18.74 44.39
N LEU A 188 -44.48 -17.59 44.92
CA LEU A 188 -43.63 -16.38 44.95
C LEU A 188 -42.45 -16.53 45.91
N ILE A 189 -42.71 -17.15 47.14
CA ILE A 189 -41.61 -17.45 48.05
C ILE A 189 -40.66 -18.48 47.46
N ASN A 190 -41.20 -19.49 46.76
CA ASN A 190 -40.38 -20.49 46.08
C ASN A 190 -39.63 -19.86 44.86
N ALA A 191 -40.28 -18.98 44.09
CA ALA A 191 -39.66 -18.26 42.99
C ALA A 191 -38.59 -17.29 43.50
N GLN A 192 -38.85 -16.56 44.58
CA GLN A 192 -37.86 -15.69 45.22
C GLN A 192 -36.64 -16.47 45.69
N ALA A 193 -36.89 -17.61 46.40
CA ALA A 193 -35.81 -18.49 46.84
C ALA A 193 -35.02 -19.06 45.67
N LYS A 194 -35.70 -19.39 44.56
CA LYS A 194 -35.07 -19.86 43.33
C LYS A 194 -34.26 -18.74 42.64
N ILE A 195 -34.80 -17.53 42.50
CA ILE A 195 -34.11 -16.37 41.95
C ILE A 195 -32.85 -16.04 42.76
N ILE A 196 -32.95 -16.08 44.09
CA ILE A 196 -31.78 -15.89 44.97
C ILE A 196 -30.75 -16.99 44.72
N THR A 197 -31.19 -18.25 44.65
CA THR A 197 -30.28 -19.37 44.35
C THR A 197 -29.64 -19.25 42.97
N ASP A 198 -30.39 -18.85 41.97
CA ASP A 198 -29.90 -18.67 40.60
C ASP A 198 -28.94 -17.46 40.50
N LEU A 199 -29.23 -16.35 41.22
CA LEU A 199 -28.32 -15.20 41.34
C LEU A 199 -27.04 -15.56 42.10
N GLU A 200 -27.15 -16.36 43.18
CA GLU A 200 -25.98 -16.86 43.91
C GLU A 200 -25.13 -17.77 43.03
N ALA A 201 -25.76 -18.64 42.21
CA ALA A 201 -25.07 -19.47 41.25
C ALA A 201 -24.40 -18.64 40.16
N ALA A 202 -25.10 -17.62 39.63
CA ALA A 202 -24.52 -16.68 38.64
C ALA A 202 -23.35 -15.89 39.25
N ASN A 203 -23.49 -15.44 40.49
CA ASN A 203 -22.43 -14.75 41.20
C ASN A 203 -21.18 -15.65 41.40
N GLN A 204 -21.43 -16.93 41.65
CA GLN A 204 -20.36 -17.93 41.76
C GLN A 204 -19.65 -18.15 40.42
N VAL A 205 -20.39 -18.12 39.29
CA VAL A 205 -19.80 -18.20 37.93
C VAL A 205 -18.98 -16.97 37.63
N VAL A 206 -19.45 -15.77 37.98
CA VAL A 206 -18.69 -14.53 37.84
C VAL A 206 -17.41 -14.60 38.67
N ALA A 207 -17.47 -15.05 39.92
CA ALA A 207 -16.29 -15.23 40.77
C ALA A 207 -15.29 -16.22 40.15
N GLN A 208 -15.76 -17.36 39.64
CA GLN A 208 -14.94 -18.34 38.94
C GLN A 208 -14.30 -17.74 37.66
N THR A 209 -15.05 -16.93 36.90
CA THR A 209 -14.55 -16.24 35.72
C THR A 209 -13.44 -15.27 36.09
N ARG A 210 -13.60 -14.54 37.20
CA ARG A 210 -12.55 -13.66 37.73
C ARG A 210 -11.31 -14.42 38.18
N ASP A 211 -11.47 -15.59 38.80
CA ASP A 211 -10.34 -16.46 39.13
C ASP A 211 -9.59 -16.92 37.86
N HIS A 212 -10.31 -17.27 36.80
CA HIS A 212 -9.72 -17.62 35.52
C HIS A 212 -9.00 -16.43 34.88
N LEU A 213 -9.59 -15.22 34.96
CA LEU A 213 -8.92 -13.99 34.47
C LEU A 213 -7.63 -13.70 35.23
N ALA A 214 -7.66 -13.90 36.57
CA ALA A 214 -6.46 -13.78 37.40
C ALA A 214 -5.38 -14.81 37.00
N GLY A 215 -5.81 -16.05 36.68
CA GLY A 215 -4.91 -17.05 36.09
C GLY A 215 -4.31 -16.63 34.79
N LEU A 216 -5.12 -16.13 33.84
CA LEU A 216 -4.64 -15.61 32.54
C LEU A 216 -3.71 -14.42 32.70
N GLN A 217 -3.98 -13.52 33.66
CA GLN A 217 -3.08 -12.40 33.96
C GLN A 217 -1.73 -12.89 34.50
N ALA A 218 -1.75 -13.95 35.36
CA ALA A 218 -0.52 -14.56 35.84
C ALA A 218 0.27 -15.24 34.69
N ASP A 219 -0.43 -15.93 33.80
CA ASP A 219 0.21 -16.55 32.62
C ASP A 219 0.81 -15.51 31.66
N ILE A 220 0.11 -14.39 31.47
CA ILE A 220 0.64 -13.25 30.70
C ILE A 220 1.88 -12.67 31.39
N ALA A 221 1.84 -12.50 32.72
CA ALA A 221 2.99 -12.01 33.47
C ALA A 221 4.19 -12.95 33.34
N ALA A 222 3.97 -14.25 33.46
CA ALA A 222 5.02 -15.27 33.27
C ALA A 222 5.54 -15.27 31.81
N SER A 223 4.66 -15.13 30.84
CA SER A 223 5.04 -15.01 29.42
C SER A 223 5.90 -13.78 29.17
N ARG A 224 5.56 -12.64 29.79
CA ARG A 224 6.34 -11.41 29.70
C ARG A 224 7.72 -11.56 30.37
N GLU A 225 7.79 -12.21 31.52
CA GLU A 225 9.09 -12.52 32.15
C GLU A 225 9.96 -13.38 31.22
N GLY A 226 9.37 -14.38 30.58
CA GLY A 226 10.04 -15.21 29.55
C GLY A 226 10.52 -14.39 28.36
N LEU A 227 9.73 -13.44 27.86
CA LEU A 227 10.13 -12.54 26.79
C LEU A 227 11.28 -11.61 27.20
N GLN A 228 11.24 -11.09 28.43
CA GLN A 228 12.32 -10.26 28.97
C GLN A 228 13.62 -11.05 29.15
N ALA A 229 13.52 -12.29 29.63
CA ALA A 229 14.67 -13.18 29.71
C ALA A 229 15.29 -13.44 28.33
N ASN A 230 14.45 -13.67 27.30
CA ASN A 230 14.90 -13.83 25.92
C ASN A 230 15.54 -12.56 25.36
N ALA A 231 14.99 -11.38 25.70
CA ALA A 231 15.59 -10.10 25.31
C ALA A 231 16.98 -9.89 25.92
N VAL A 232 17.18 -10.32 27.17
CA VAL A 232 18.51 -10.32 27.81
C VAL A 232 19.47 -11.24 27.05
N VAL A 233 19.03 -12.45 26.72
CA VAL A 233 19.84 -13.40 25.94
C VAL A 233 20.22 -12.81 24.57
N LEU A 234 19.29 -12.18 23.87
CA LEU A 234 19.59 -11.51 22.59
C LEU A 234 20.61 -10.39 22.77
N SER A 235 20.48 -9.59 23.85
CA SER A 235 21.46 -8.54 24.19
C SER A 235 22.84 -9.10 24.48
N ASP A 236 22.92 -10.23 25.17
CA ASP A 236 24.21 -10.89 25.45
C ASP A 236 24.84 -11.47 24.18
N ILE A 237 24.02 -12.04 23.29
CA ILE A 237 24.47 -12.51 21.98
C ILE A 237 24.93 -11.32 21.12
N ASP A 238 24.21 -10.19 21.10
CA ASP A 238 24.63 -9.00 20.36
C ASP A 238 25.97 -8.44 20.88
N ARG A 239 26.15 -8.45 22.21
CA ARG A 239 27.44 -8.08 22.82
C ARG A 239 28.56 -9.02 22.37
N ALA A 240 28.32 -10.34 22.43
CA ALA A 240 29.29 -11.34 21.99
C ALA A 240 29.64 -11.22 20.50
N LEU A 241 28.65 -10.91 19.65
CA LEU A 241 28.87 -10.64 18.23
C LEU A 241 29.64 -9.30 18.04
N GLY A 242 29.39 -8.29 18.88
CA GLY A 242 30.15 -7.04 18.90
C GLY A 242 31.63 -7.29 19.22
N ASP A 243 31.92 -8.11 20.25
CA ASP A 243 33.26 -8.48 20.63
C ASP A 243 33.95 -9.31 19.51
N ALA A 244 33.20 -10.20 18.88
CA ALA A 244 33.69 -10.96 17.72
C ALA A 244 34.02 -10.02 16.54
N GLN A 245 33.18 -9.03 16.26
CA GLN A 245 33.41 -8.04 15.21
C GLN A 245 34.67 -7.18 15.50
N ALA A 246 34.85 -6.76 16.74
CA ALA A 246 36.06 -6.05 17.17
C ALA A 246 37.31 -6.93 16.94
N THR A 247 37.26 -8.19 17.38
CA THR A 247 38.36 -9.17 17.19
C THR A 247 38.66 -9.38 15.70
N LEU A 248 37.65 -9.48 14.85
CA LEU A 248 37.81 -9.61 13.39
C LEU A 248 38.43 -8.35 12.78
N THR A 249 38.08 -7.19 13.27
CA THR A 249 38.66 -5.89 12.86
C THR A 249 40.14 -5.84 13.24
N ASP A 250 40.48 -6.24 14.46
CA ASP A 250 41.84 -6.29 14.93
C ASP A 250 42.67 -7.33 14.13
N ALA A 251 42.10 -8.51 13.86
CA ALA A 251 42.72 -9.52 13.04
C ALA A 251 42.97 -9.04 11.60
N ARG A 252 42.06 -8.30 11.03
CA ARG A 252 42.21 -7.65 9.71
C ARG A 252 43.33 -6.62 9.74
N THR A 253 43.34 -5.74 10.72
CA THR A 253 44.40 -4.72 10.88
C THR A 253 45.76 -5.36 11.03
N LEU A 254 45.87 -6.44 11.83
CA LEU A 254 47.11 -7.18 12.00
C LEU A 254 47.54 -7.85 10.68
N THR A 255 46.59 -8.41 9.94
CA THR A 255 46.85 -9.07 8.64
C THR A 255 47.33 -8.05 7.60
N ASP A 256 46.68 -6.87 7.52
CA ASP A 256 47.03 -5.79 6.62
C ASP A 256 48.39 -5.19 6.98
N THR A 257 48.72 -5.07 8.28
CA THR A 257 50.01 -4.61 8.77
C THR A 257 51.11 -5.64 8.42
N ALA A 258 50.85 -6.93 8.65
CA ALA A 258 51.78 -7.98 8.29
C ALA A 258 52.01 -8.05 6.78
N GLN A 259 50.99 -7.83 5.98
CA GLN A 259 51.11 -7.74 4.52
C GLN A 259 51.98 -6.55 4.07
N ALA A 260 51.77 -5.38 4.70
CA ALA A 260 52.57 -4.17 4.43
C ALA A 260 54.04 -4.37 4.82
N ASP A 261 54.29 -4.98 5.99
CA ASP A 261 55.65 -5.28 6.44
C ASP A 261 56.36 -6.30 5.57
N LEU A 262 55.66 -7.32 5.11
CA LEU A 262 56.19 -8.29 4.14
C LEU A 262 56.51 -7.67 2.79
N LEU A 263 55.64 -6.76 2.29
CA LEU A 263 55.89 -6.02 1.05
C LEU A 263 57.11 -5.11 1.17
N ARG A 264 57.30 -4.47 2.35
CA ARG A 264 58.46 -3.65 2.65
C ARG A 264 59.73 -4.48 2.70
N LEU A 265 59.70 -5.61 3.40
CA LEU A 265 60.82 -6.58 3.48
C LEU A 265 61.18 -7.15 2.11
N ALA A 266 60.19 -7.51 1.27
CA ALA A 266 60.42 -7.94 -0.09
C ALA A 266 61.04 -6.83 -0.98
N GLY A 267 60.64 -5.55 -0.77
CA GLY A 267 61.26 -4.43 -1.41
C GLY A 267 62.72 -4.20 -0.98
N GLU A 268 63.01 -4.32 0.31
CA GLU A 268 64.37 -4.20 0.87
C GLU A 268 65.28 -5.35 0.43
N ALA A 269 64.74 -6.58 0.33
CA ALA A 269 65.48 -7.76 -0.14
C ALA A 269 65.80 -7.68 -1.67
N THR A 270 64.98 -6.98 -2.45
CA THR A 270 65.23 -6.75 -3.88
C THR A 270 66.21 -5.66 -4.14
N THR A 271 66.38 -4.68 -3.22
CA THR A 271 67.34 -3.60 -3.35
C THR A 271 68.73 -3.91 -2.76
N GLY A 272 68.83 -4.86 -1.82
CA GLY A 272 70.10 -5.35 -1.29
C GLY A 272 70.50 -6.65 -1.95
N HIS A 273 71.48 -6.67 -2.85
CA HIS A 273 72.03 -7.82 -3.58
C HIS A 273 72.29 -9.05 -2.71
N VAL A 274 71.25 -9.71 -2.19
CA VAL A 274 71.36 -10.95 -1.38
C VAL A 274 71.25 -12.16 -2.29
N ILE A 275 72.30 -12.98 -2.36
CA ILE A 275 72.32 -14.23 -3.08
C ILE A 275 71.23 -15.19 -2.46
N GLY A 276 70.18 -15.42 -3.23
CA GLY A 276 69.02 -16.23 -2.78
C GLY A 276 67.69 -15.57 -3.02
N SER A 277 67.63 -14.49 -3.79
CA SER A 277 66.44 -13.62 -4.02
C SER A 277 65.21 -14.36 -4.57
N SER A 278 65.38 -15.46 -5.31
CA SER A 278 64.24 -16.20 -5.87
C SER A 278 63.48 -17.01 -4.80
N ALA A 279 64.15 -17.66 -3.87
CA ALA A 279 63.52 -18.43 -2.81
C ALA A 279 62.83 -17.50 -1.78
N VAL A 280 63.43 -16.33 -1.51
CA VAL A 280 62.82 -15.31 -0.64
C VAL A 280 61.61 -14.71 -1.33
N ALA A 281 61.66 -14.43 -2.63
CA ALA A 281 60.54 -13.91 -3.40
C ALA A 281 59.38 -14.92 -3.50
N GLU A 282 59.68 -16.20 -3.73
CA GLU A 282 58.66 -17.27 -3.74
C GLU A 282 58.02 -17.45 -2.34
N GLY A 283 58.84 -17.51 -1.29
CA GLY A 283 58.36 -17.56 0.09
C GLY A 283 57.48 -16.37 0.47
N THR A 284 57.91 -15.17 0.11
CA THR A 284 57.14 -13.95 0.40
C THR A 284 55.83 -13.93 -0.39
N SER A 285 55.83 -14.34 -1.64
CA SER A 285 54.62 -14.43 -2.46
C SER A 285 53.63 -15.48 -1.94
N ALA A 286 54.11 -16.61 -1.45
CA ALA A 286 53.28 -17.65 -0.82
C ALA A 286 52.61 -17.12 0.50
N VAL A 287 53.39 -16.41 1.32
CA VAL A 287 52.89 -15.82 2.57
C VAL A 287 51.89 -14.68 2.28
N LEU A 288 52.16 -13.82 1.29
CA LEU A 288 51.23 -12.79 0.85
C LEU A 288 49.92 -13.39 0.34
N ALA A 289 49.99 -14.45 -0.44
CA ALA A 289 48.80 -15.18 -0.91
C ALA A 289 48.03 -15.84 0.27
N ALA A 290 48.74 -16.32 1.30
CA ALA A 290 48.11 -16.84 2.52
C ALA A 290 47.45 -15.75 3.33
N LEU A 291 48.11 -14.57 3.52
CA LEU A 291 47.54 -13.40 4.19
C LEU A 291 46.35 -12.87 3.42
N GLY A 292 46.37 -12.82 2.08
CA GLY A 292 45.22 -12.44 1.25
C GLY A 292 44.02 -13.39 1.45
N ARG A 293 44.25 -14.70 1.61
CA ARG A 293 43.16 -15.63 1.95
C ARG A 293 42.63 -15.40 3.37
N VAL A 294 43.50 -15.11 4.35
CA VAL A 294 43.07 -14.75 5.71
C VAL A 294 42.26 -13.47 5.73
N SER A 295 42.72 -12.44 5.05
CA SER A 295 41.97 -11.16 4.93
C SER A 295 40.62 -11.36 4.26
N GLY A 296 40.55 -12.18 3.20
CA GLY A 296 39.28 -12.56 2.55
C GLY A 296 38.34 -13.32 3.48
N ALA A 297 38.86 -14.30 4.22
CA ALA A 297 38.10 -15.08 5.19
C ALA A 297 37.59 -14.19 6.35
N THR A 298 38.43 -13.29 6.87
CA THR A 298 38.06 -12.35 7.92
C THR A 298 36.95 -11.39 7.45
N SER A 299 37.05 -10.91 6.20
CA SER A 299 35.99 -10.03 5.61
C SER A 299 34.68 -10.78 5.42
N SER A 300 34.72 -12.04 4.97
CA SER A 300 33.51 -12.86 4.84
C SER A 300 32.87 -13.18 6.19
N LEU A 301 33.70 -13.44 7.21
CA LEU A 301 33.20 -13.68 8.56
C LEU A 301 32.65 -12.42 9.20
N SER A 302 33.26 -11.27 8.97
CA SER A 302 32.73 -9.95 9.40
C SER A 302 31.34 -9.68 8.80
N ALA A 303 31.17 -9.92 7.49
CA ALA A 303 29.86 -9.78 6.85
C ALA A 303 28.81 -10.76 7.40
N ALA A 304 29.23 -11.98 7.76
CA ALA A 304 28.32 -12.94 8.39
C ALA A 304 27.92 -12.50 9.81
N VAL A 305 28.83 -11.90 10.59
CA VAL A 305 28.55 -11.35 11.91
C VAL A 305 27.58 -10.16 11.80
N ASP A 306 27.76 -9.26 10.82
CA ASP A 306 26.86 -8.14 10.58
C ASP A 306 25.45 -8.60 10.18
N ALA A 307 25.36 -9.63 9.34
CA ALA A 307 24.08 -10.25 8.97
C ALA A 307 23.38 -10.86 10.20
N GLN A 308 24.15 -11.53 11.09
CA GLN A 308 23.61 -12.09 12.33
C GLN A 308 23.09 -11.01 13.28
N ARG A 309 23.79 -9.87 13.38
CA ARG A 309 23.33 -8.74 14.18
C ARG A 309 22.01 -8.15 13.65
N THR A 310 21.87 -8.04 12.34
CA THR A 310 20.61 -7.61 11.71
C THR A 310 19.44 -8.52 12.08
N ILE A 311 19.66 -9.85 12.08
CA ILE A 311 18.64 -10.82 12.49
C ILE A 311 18.29 -10.65 13.98
N LEU A 312 19.30 -10.40 14.84
CA LEU A 312 19.06 -10.14 16.27
C LEU A 312 18.27 -8.87 16.52
N ASP A 313 18.52 -7.79 15.78
CA ASP A 313 17.76 -6.54 15.86
C ASP A 313 16.29 -6.76 15.48
N GLN A 314 16.05 -7.54 14.41
CA GLN A 314 14.71 -7.92 14.01
C GLN A 314 14.02 -8.77 15.08
N ALA A 315 14.70 -9.75 15.65
CA ALA A 315 14.19 -10.56 16.75
C ALA A 315 13.87 -9.72 17.99
N GLY A 316 14.73 -8.77 18.33
CA GLY A 316 14.51 -7.79 19.42
C GLY A 316 13.27 -6.92 19.20
N THR A 317 13.06 -6.48 17.95
CA THR A 317 11.86 -5.71 17.56
C THR A 317 10.59 -6.54 17.69
N LEU A 318 10.62 -7.79 17.25
CA LEU A 318 9.50 -8.72 17.38
C LEU A 318 9.16 -9.01 18.86
N LEU A 319 10.18 -9.28 19.70
CA LEU A 319 9.97 -9.50 21.14
C LEU A 319 9.37 -8.26 21.82
N SER A 320 9.85 -7.07 21.46
CA SER A 320 9.30 -5.81 21.97
C SER A 320 7.85 -5.59 21.55
N GLY A 321 7.52 -5.89 20.28
CA GLY A 321 6.14 -5.85 19.78
C GLY A 321 5.22 -6.82 20.51
N LEU A 322 5.70 -8.03 20.76
CA LEU A 322 4.97 -9.05 21.52
C LEU A 322 4.75 -8.64 22.98
N ASP A 323 5.78 -8.09 23.65
CA ASP A 323 5.65 -7.57 25.01
C ASP A 323 4.60 -6.46 25.09
N GLN A 324 4.63 -5.54 24.12
CA GLN A 324 3.65 -4.46 24.04
C GLN A 324 2.21 -4.99 23.85
N GLN A 325 2.03 -6.00 23.02
CA GLN A 325 0.73 -6.64 22.81
C GLN A 325 0.26 -7.34 24.10
N LEU A 326 1.14 -8.04 24.82
CA LEU A 326 0.82 -8.65 26.11
C LEU A 326 0.46 -7.61 27.17
N VAL A 327 1.11 -6.44 27.17
CA VAL A 327 0.74 -5.30 28.05
C VAL A 327 -0.69 -4.85 27.76
N GLN A 328 -1.03 -4.67 26.48
CA GLN A 328 -2.37 -4.25 26.07
C GLN A 328 -3.41 -5.30 26.47
N THR A 329 -3.12 -6.58 26.23
CA THR A 329 -3.99 -7.69 26.62
C THR A 329 -4.19 -7.74 28.14
N SER A 330 -3.10 -7.57 28.90
CA SER A 330 -3.19 -7.53 30.37
C SER A 330 -4.05 -6.36 30.87
N ALA A 331 -3.91 -5.18 30.24
CA ALA A 331 -4.74 -4.02 30.55
C ALA A 331 -6.23 -4.26 30.25
N ALA A 332 -6.53 -4.89 29.10
CA ALA A 332 -7.89 -5.26 28.73
C ALA A 332 -8.50 -6.29 29.72
N LEU A 333 -7.73 -7.31 30.11
CA LEU A 333 -8.17 -8.28 31.11
C LEU A 333 -8.38 -7.64 32.50
N ALA A 334 -7.57 -6.66 32.89
CA ALA A 334 -7.74 -5.91 34.12
C ALA A 334 -9.01 -5.04 34.09
N SER A 335 -9.32 -4.44 32.92
CA SER A 335 -10.59 -3.72 32.75
C SER A 335 -11.79 -4.68 32.86
N LEU A 336 -11.72 -5.84 32.20
CA LEU A 336 -12.77 -6.86 32.26
C LEU A 336 -12.95 -7.37 33.68
N ASP A 337 -11.88 -7.60 34.45
CA ASP A 337 -11.99 -8.01 35.87
C ASP A 337 -12.68 -6.94 36.72
N ALA A 338 -12.37 -5.64 36.46
CA ALA A 338 -13.04 -4.55 37.16
C ALA A 338 -14.54 -4.47 36.81
N ASP A 339 -14.91 -4.71 35.54
CA ASP A 339 -16.31 -4.73 35.12
C ASP A 339 -17.06 -5.92 35.74
N LEU A 340 -16.45 -7.10 35.78
CA LEU A 340 -17.00 -8.28 36.45
C LEU A 340 -17.12 -8.09 37.97
N ALA A 341 -16.18 -7.37 38.58
CA ALA A 341 -16.27 -7.03 39.99
C ALA A 341 -17.45 -6.09 40.27
N ALA A 342 -17.76 -5.19 39.37
CA ALA A 342 -18.95 -4.35 39.47
C ALA A 342 -20.25 -5.18 39.34
N VAL A 343 -20.29 -6.09 38.36
CA VAL A 343 -21.41 -7.02 38.17
C VAL A 343 -21.62 -7.90 39.43
N GLU A 344 -20.54 -8.42 40.01
CA GLU A 344 -20.59 -9.19 41.27
C GLU A 344 -21.16 -8.38 42.43
N ALA A 345 -20.75 -7.12 42.56
CA ALA A 345 -21.24 -6.20 43.57
C ALA A 345 -22.74 -5.89 43.37
N ASP A 346 -23.15 -5.62 42.13
CA ASP A 346 -24.53 -5.31 41.76
C ASP A 346 -25.45 -6.54 42.01
N MET A 347 -25.01 -7.76 41.66
CA MET A 347 -25.72 -8.98 42.00
C MET A 347 -25.82 -9.20 43.53
N GLY A 348 -24.76 -8.90 44.27
CA GLY A 348 -24.75 -8.93 45.73
C GLY A 348 -25.77 -7.95 46.34
N LEU A 349 -25.87 -6.74 45.78
CA LEU A 349 -26.89 -5.77 46.16
C LEU A 349 -28.28 -6.27 45.80
N ALA A 350 -28.50 -6.82 44.62
CA ALA A 350 -29.76 -7.38 44.18
C ALA A 350 -30.23 -8.55 45.08
N ILE A 351 -29.32 -9.45 45.49
CA ILE A 351 -29.59 -10.52 46.45
C ILE A 351 -29.94 -9.92 47.81
N SER A 352 -29.23 -8.89 48.27
CA SER A 352 -29.52 -8.20 49.56
C SER A 352 -30.87 -7.51 49.51
N ASP A 353 -31.22 -6.85 48.43
CA ASP A 353 -32.50 -6.17 48.23
C ASP A 353 -33.65 -7.18 48.14
N LEU A 354 -33.47 -8.30 47.42
CA LEU A 354 -34.43 -9.41 47.40
C LEU A 354 -34.65 -10.05 48.78
N ASN A 355 -33.59 -10.18 49.58
CA ASN A 355 -33.72 -10.66 50.97
C ASN A 355 -34.37 -9.63 51.89
N ALA A 356 -34.16 -8.34 51.69
CA ALA A 356 -34.81 -7.26 52.44
C ALA A 356 -36.29 -7.09 52.10
N LEU A 357 -36.71 -7.55 50.91
CA LEU A 357 -38.07 -7.51 50.41
C LEU A 357 -39.02 -8.56 51.09
N SER A 358 -38.57 -9.35 52.06
CA SER A 358 -39.36 -10.36 52.74
C SER A 358 -40.38 -9.82 53.79
N GLY A 359 -40.68 -8.49 53.75
CA GLY A 359 -41.65 -7.85 54.63
C GLY A 359 -42.71 -7.06 53.90
N ALA A 360 -43.89 -6.97 54.38
CA ALA A 360 -45.19 -6.46 53.92
C ALA A 360 -45.29 -5.20 53.01
N ALA A 361 -44.20 -4.56 52.67
CA ALA A 361 -44.16 -3.47 51.68
C ALA A 361 -44.13 -3.97 50.21
N LEU A 362 -43.84 -5.25 50.00
CA LEU A 362 -43.63 -5.90 48.70
C LEU A 362 -44.85 -5.84 47.78
N TRP A 363 -46.05 -5.85 48.32
CA TRP A 363 -47.27 -5.91 47.51
C TRP A 363 -47.60 -4.58 46.80
N GLN A 364 -47.20 -3.45 47.34
CA GLN A 364 -47.41 -2.17 46.69
C GLN A 364 -46.42 -1.94 45.56
N ASP A 365 -45.18 -2.33 45.76
CA ASP A 365 -44.13 -2.19 44.73
C ASP A 365 -44.28 -3.23 43.59
N LEU A 366 -44.78 -4.46 43.91
CA LEU A 366 -45.11 -5.48 42.90
C LEU A 366 -46.32 -5.08 42.04
N GLN A 367 -47.26 -4.30 42.57
CA GLN A 367 -48.37 -3.78 41.79
C GLN A 367 -47.90 -2.72 40.80
N GLU A 368 -46.86 -1.93 41.11
CA GLU A 368 -46.18 -1.02 40.15
C GLU A 368 -45.39 -1.79 39.08
N LEU A 369 -44.68 -2.90 39.46
CA LEU A 369 -43.96 -3.74 38.51
C LEU A 369 -44.87 -4.53 37.55
N THR A 370 -46.12 -4.90 38.00
CA THR A 370 -47.09 -5.55 37.10
C THR A 370 -47.73 -4.57 36.10
N THR A 371 -47.52 -3.26 36.24
CA THR A 371 -47.92 -2.24 35.25
C THR A 371 -46.84 -1.96 34.20
N LEU A 372 -45.63 -2.49 34.38
CA LEU A 372 -44.57 -2.36 33.36
C LEU A 372 -44.94 -3.20 32.15
N ASP A 373 -44.80 -2.61 30.98
CA ASP A 373 -45.07 -3.25 29.70
C ASP A 373 -43.97 -4.30 29.44
N PRO A 374 -44.31 -5.62 29.38
CA PRO A 374 -43.32 -6.68 29.15
C PRO A 374 -42.53 -6.47 27.87
N GLU A 375 -43.19 -5.90 26.86
CA GLU A 375 -42.59 -5.64 25.55
C GLU A 375 -41.48 -4.56 25.61
N GLN A 376 -41.67 -3.53 26.48
CA GLN A 376 -40.64 -2.50 26.71
C GLN A 376 -39.44 -3.03 27.50
N ILE A 377 -39.68 -3.94 28.48
CA ILE A 377 -38.59 -4.56 29.23
C ILE A 377 -37.78 -5.51 28.33
N ALA A 378 -38.46 -6.31 27.52
CA ALA A 378 -37.80 -7.19 26.55
C ALA A 378 -36.96 -6.41 25.54
N GLN A 379 -37.49 -5.30 25.01
CA GLN A 379 -36.78 -4.42 24.09
C GLN A 379 -35.59 -3.71 24.74
N PHE A 380 -35.69 -3.30 26.02
CA PHE A 380 -34.56 -2.71 26.74
C PHE A 380 -33.49 -3.77 27.06
N MET A 381 -33.88 -5.01 27.37
CA MET A 381 -32.92 -6.10 27.63
C MET A 381 -32.24 -6.64 26.37
N SER A 382 -32.93 -6.62 25.22
CA SER A 382 -32.33 -7.03 23.95
C SER A 382 -31.32 -6.02 23.43
N THR A 383 -31.53 -4.72 23.68
CA THR A 383 -30.61 -3.65 23.20
C THR A 383 -30.32 -2.62 24.31
N PRO A 384 -29.56 -3.02 25.36
CA PRO A 384 -29.30 -2.16 26.51
C PRO A 384 -28.42 -0.95 26.21
N VAL A 385 -27.71 -0.98 25.08
CA VAL A 385 -26.82 0.12 24.63
C VAL A 385 -27.14 0.47 23.17
N VAL A 386 -27.62 1.68 22.95
CA VAL A 386 -27.78 2.24 21.60
C VAL A 386 -26.51 2.99 21.22
N VAL A 387 -25.84 2.56 20.17
CA VAL A 387 -24.69 3.27 19.62
C VAL A 387 -25.20 4.43 18.76
N GLU A 388 -25.06 5.66 19.24
CA GLU A 388 -25.35 6.85 18.44
C GLU A 388 -24.15 7.18 17.54
N GLN A 389 -24.30 6.92 16.26
CA GLN A 389 -23.24 7.16 15.28
C GLN A 389 -23.27 8.59 14.76
N HIS A 390 -22.28 9.40 15.12
CA HIS A 390 -22.06 10.72 14.55
C HIS A 390 -21.03 10.65 13.42
N THR A 391 -21.47 10.72 12.18
CA THR A 391 -20.59 10.69 11.01
C THR A 391 -19.97 12.06 10.77
N ILE A 392 -18.65 12.18 10.86
CA ILE A 392 -17.89 13.37 10.51
C ILE A 392 -17.49 13.28 9.02
N PHE A 393 -17.80 14.31 8.23
CA PHE A 393 -17.61 14.33 6.77
C PHE A 393 -18.39 13.23 6.03
N PRO A 394 -19.73 13.19 6.12
CA PRO A 394 -20.53 12.13 5.51
C PRO A 394 -20.42 12.14 3.98
N THR A 395 -20.28 10.95 3.42
CA THR A 395 -20.28 10.72 1.97
C THR A 395 -21.50 9.89 1.61
N LYS A 396 -22.31 10.37 0.66
CA LYS A 396 -23.60 9.75 0.33
C LYS A 396 -23.48 8.39 -0.36
N THR A 397 -22.44 8.21 -1.17
CA THR A 397 -22.26 7.01 -2.00
C THR A 397 -20.82 6.55 -1.98
N TYR A 398 -20.60 5.25 -2.10
CA TYR A 398 -19.26 4.68 -2.20
C TYR A 398 -18.53 5.15 -3.47
N GLY A 399 -19.27 5.33 -4.58
CA GLY A 399 -18.75 5.90 -5.81
C GLY A 399 -18.18 7.30 -5.63
N SER A 400 -18.82 8.14 -4.79
CA SER A 400 -18.27 9.45 -4.45
C SER A 400 -16.96 9.37 -3.65
N GLN A 401 -16.82 8.38 -2.75
CA GLN A 401 -15.56 8.14 -2.04
C GLN A 401 -14.45 7.70 -3.01
N MET A 402 -14.77 6.77 -3.91
CA MET A 402 -13.84 6.25 -4.93
C MET A 402 -13.51 7.27 -6.01
N ALA A 403 -14.35 8.29 -6.22
CA ALA A 403 -14.15 9.30 -7.23
C ALA A 403 -12.80 10.03 -7.07
N ALA A 404 -12.34 10.24 -5.83
CA ALA A 404 -11.04 10.86 -5.58
C ALA A 404 -9.90 10.12 -6.26
N LEU A 405 -9.88 8.78 -6.21
CA LEU A 405 -8.87 7.95 -6.88
C LEU A 405 -9.03 7.99 -8.42
N PHE A 406 -10.25 7.73 -8.91
CA PHE A 406 -10.48 7.60 -10.35
C PHE A 406 -10.31 8.92 -11.11
N ILE A 407 -10.65 10.05 -10.49
CA ILE A 407 -10.37 11.39 -11.03
C ILE A 407 -8.86 11.59 -11.19
N ASN A 408 -8.07 11.29 -10.15
CA ASN A 408 -6.62 11.44 -10.18
C ASN A 408 -5.96 10.55 -11.22
N LEU A 409 -6.37 9.28 -11.29
CA LEU A 409 -5.85 8.33 -12.28
C LEU A 409 -6.20 8.76 -13.71
N SER A 410 -7.43 9.24 -13.92
CA SER A 410 -7.87 9.78 -15.22
C SER A 410 -7.06 10.99 -15.66
N LEU A 411 -6.78 11.92 -14.77
CA LEU A 411 -5.96 13.10 -15.08
C LEU A 411 -4.52 12.72 -15.44
N TRP A 412 -3.96 11.71 -14.77
CA TRP A 412 -2.63 11.18 -15.13
C TRP A 412 -2.63 10.51 -16.50
N ILE A 413 -3.60 9.63 -16.74
CA ILE A 413 -3.78 8.98 -18.05
C ILE A 413 -3.97 10.03 -19.13
N GLY A 414 -4.79 11.06 -18.88
CA GLY A 414 -5.02 12.16 -19.81
C GLY A 414 -3.76 12.90 -20.18
N ALA A 415 -2.97 13.30 -19.21
CA ALA A 415 -1.69 13.95 -19.42
C ALA A 415 -0.68 13.04 -20.17
N PHE A 416 -0.68 11.75 -19.84
CA PHE A 416 0.18 10.76 -20.50
C PHE A 416 -0.22 10.55 -21.97
N VAL A 417 -1.50 10.43 -22.27
CA VAL A 417 -2.04 10.30 -23.63
C VAL A 417 -1.63 11.51 -24.49
N LEU A 418 -1.75 12.74 -23.96
CA LEU A 418 -1.30 13.93 -24.67
C LEU A 418 0.18 13.87 -25.03
N VAL A 419 1.02 13.46 -24.08
CA VAL A 419 2.48 13.36 -24.26
C VAL A 419 2.87 12.24 -25.24
N VAL A 420 2.04 11.21 -25.37
CA VAL A 420 2.28 10.13 -26.34
C VAL A 420 1.84 10.52 -27.75
N ILE A 421 0.67 11.17 -27.88
CA ILE A 421 0.07 11.48 -29.17
C ILE A 421 0.71 12.70 -29.82
N LEU A 422 1.01 13.75 -29.04
CA LEU A 422 1.50 15.02 -29.59
C LEU A 422 3.02 15.10 -29.58
N LYS A 423 3.57 15.72 -30.64
CA LYS A 423 5.00 15.99 -30.75
C LYS A 423 5.48 16.90 -29.64
N LEU A 424 6.47 16.47 -28.88
CA LEU A 424 6.99 17.22 -27.73
C LEU A 424 7.94 18.36 -28.14
N ASN A 425 8.74 18.14 -29.16
CA ASN A 425 9.69 19.12 -29.66
C ASN A 425 9.02 20.17 -30.57
N VAL A 426 9.48 21.41 -30.46
CA VAL A 426 8.98 22.53 -31.27
C VAL A 426 9.82 22.73 -32.51
N ASP A 427 9.18 22.83 -33.67
CA ASP A 427 9.85 23.16 -34.93
C ASP A 427 10.33 24.62 -34.90
N ARG A 428 11.62 24.84 -35.23
CA ARG A 428 12.28 26.17 -35.15
C ARG A 428 12.11 27.01 -36.44
N GLU A 429 11.66 26.39 -37.52
CA GLU A 429 11.70 26.97 -38.88
C GLU A 429 10.92 28.28 -39.04
N GLU A 430 9.87 28.52 -38.25
CA GLU A 430 9.00 29.70 -38.41
C GLU A 430 9.22 30.79 -37.36
N ILE A 431 10.06 30.56 -36.35
CA ILE A 431 10.26 31.52 -35.25
C ILE A 431 11.75 31.75 -35.06
N PRO A 432 12.30 32.86 -35.61
CA PRO A 432 13.72 33.18 -35.47
C PRO A 432 14.08 33.42 -33.98
N ASN A 433 15.29 33.00 -33.62
CA ASN A 433 15.85 33.16 -32.27
C ASN A 433 15.02 32.47 -31.14
N LEU A 434 14.35 31.34 -31.44
CA LEU A 434 13.61 30.57 -30.45
C LEU A 434 14.60 29.82 -29.55
N THR A 435 14.59 30.18 -28.23
CA THR A 435 15.37 29.47 -27.25
C THR A 435 14.65 28.16 -26.83
N GLU A 436 15.43 27.15 -26.40
CA GLU A 436 14.85 25.87 -25.91
C GLU A 436 13.86 26.05 -24.78
N ARG A 437 14.13 27.01 -23.88
CA ARG A 437 13.21 27.33 -22.76
C ARG A 437 11.89 27.92 -23.27
N GLN A 438 11.95 28.80 -24.26
CA GLN A 438 10.76 29.41 -24.89
C GLN A 438 9.95 28.35 -25.63
N GLY A 439 10.59 27.43 -26.34
CA GLY A 439 9.95 26.30 -27.00
C GLY A 439 9.27 25.35 -25.97
N TYR A 440 9.97 25.00 -24.90
CA TYR A 440 9.44 24.18 -23.82
C TYR A 440 8.15 24.78 -23.22
N LEU A 441 8.20 26.05 -22.81
CA LEU A 441 7.05 26.72 -22.22
C LEU A 441 5.91 26.94 -23.21
N GLY A 442 6.22 27.29 -24.46
CA GLY A 442 5.21 27.48 -25.50
C GLY A 442 4.45 26.19 -25.83
N ARG A 443 5.16 25.07 -25.88
CA ARG A 443 4.56 23.75 -26.10
C ARG A 443 3.80 23.28 -24.85
N TRP A 444 4.35 23.47 -23.66
CA TRP A 444 3.66 23.17 -22.40
C TRP A 444 2.32 23.92 -22.30
N LEU A 445 2.24 25.19 -22.70
CA LEU A 445 0.99 25.94 -22.72
C LEU A 445 -0.08 25.31 -23.62
N LEU A 446 0.30 24.75 -24.77
CA LEU A 446 -0.65 24.03 -25.62
C LEU A 446 -1.22 22.81 -24.90
N PHE A 447 -0.34 22.00 -24.28
CA PHE A 447 -0.75 20.83 -23.51
C PHE A 447 -1.59 21.23 -22.31
N ALA A 448 -1.25 22.32 -21.62
CA ALA A 448 -1.99 22.83 -20.47
C ALA A 448 -3.43 23.21 -20.84
N VAL A 449 -3.66 23.88 -21.98
CA VAL A 449 -5.02 24.20 -22.43
C VAL A 449 -5.84 22.94 -22.69
N ILE A 450 -5.24 21.91 -23.28
CA ILE A 450 -5.95 20.65 -23.54
C ILE A 450 -6.19 19.90 -22.21
N ALA A 451 -5.22 19.89 -21.30
CA ALA A 451 -5.38 19.27 -19.97
C ALA A 451 -6.45 19.99 -19.12
N ILE A 452 -6.54 21.32 -19.20
CA ILE A 452 -7.63 22.08 -18.58
C ILE A 452 -8.97 21.65 -19.15
N ALA A 453 -9.08 21.52 -20.48
CA ALA A 453 -10.29 21.06 -21.12
C ALA A 453 -10.64 19.61 -20.70
N GLN A 454 -9.65 18.71 -20.58
CA GLN A 454 -9.83 17.36 -20.04
C GLN A 454 -10.39 17.39 -18.62
N ALA A 455 -9.79 18.19 -17.73
CA ALA A 455 -10.21 18.30 -16.34
C ALA A 455 -11.62 18.88 -16.20
N ILE A 456 -11.97 19.88 -17.02
CA ILE A 456 -13.32 20.46 -17.04
C ILE A 456 -14.33 19.43 -17.54
N THR A 457 -14.04 18.72 -18.66
CA THR A 457 -14.92 17.68 -19.20
C THR A 457 -15.14 16.57 -18.17
N LEU A 458 -14.08 16.14 -17.52
CA LEU A 458 -14.10 15.15 -16.44
C LEU A 458 -15.01 15.61 -15.29
N SER A 459 -14.85 16.84 -14.83
CA SER A 459 -15.65 17.42 -13.75
C SER A 459 -17.13 17.54 -14.09
N ILE A 460 -17.45 17.97 -15.33
CA ILE A 460 -18.84 18.05 -15.82
C ILE A 460 -19.51 16.67 -15.73
N GLY A 461 -18.88 15.63 -16.28
CA GLY A 461 -19.46 14.30 -16.25
C GLY A 461 -19.57 13.73 -14.84
N ASN A 462 -18.61 13.98 -13.97
CA ASN A 462 -18.70 13.56 -12.57
C ASN A 462 -19.86 14.25 -11.82
N MET A 463 -20.13 15.51 -12.13
CA MET A 463 -21.32 16.20 -11.60
C MET A 463 -22.62 15.60 -12.15
N ILE A 464 -22.65 15.22 -13.44
CA ILE A 464 -23.84 14.58 -14.06
C ILE A 464 -24.08 13.19 -13.44
N ILE A 465 -23.03 12.44 -13.14
CA ILE A 465 -23.12 11.15 -12.43
C ILE A 465 -23.65 11.34 -11.00
N GLY A 466 -23.46 12.53 -10.41
CA GLY A 466 -23.92 12.84 -9.06
C GLY A 466 -22.84 12.74 -8.00
N VAL A 467 -21.55 12.75 -8.37
CA VAL A 467 -20.44 12.76 -7.41
C VAL A 467 -20.61 13.91 -6.43
N GLN A 468 -20.60 13.58 -5.15
CA GLN A 468 -20.75 14.55 -4.07
C GLN A 468 -19.63 15.60 -4.12
N HIS A 469 -19.99 16.84 -3.80
CA HIS A 469 -19.03 17.93 -3.70
C HIS A 469 -19.54 19.02 -2.75
N VAL A 470 -18.64 19.64 -2.02
CA VAL A 470 -18.96 20.71 -1.08
C VAL A 470 -19.24 22.02 -1.82
N ASN A 471 -18.44 22.30 -2.84
CA ASN A 471 -18.56 23.52 -3.63
C ASN A 471 -18.27 23.22 -5.11
N PRO A 472 -19.25 23.50 -6.03
CA PRO A 472 -19.08 23.24 -7.45
C PRO A 472 -17.86 23.93 -8.07
N PHE A 473 -17.58 25.17 -7.71
CA PHE A 473 -16.45 25.91 -8.26
C PHE A 473 -15.12 25.26 -7.90
N VAL A 474 -14.94 24.89 -6.62
CA VAL A 474 -13.72 24.20 -6.16
C VAL A 474 -13.61 22.83 -6.79
N PHE A 475 -14.73 22.13 -7.02
CA PHE A 475 -14.78 20.85 -7.71
C PHE A 475 -14.31 20.92 -9.17
N PHE A 476 -14.47 22.08 -9.85
CA PHE A 476 -13.88 22.31 -11.17
C PHE A 476 -12.40 22.70 -11.10
N VAL A 477 -12.05 23.57 -10.17
CA VAL A 477 -10.70 24.14 -10.09
C VAL A 477 -9.67 23.10 -9.62
N THR A 478 -10.05 22.24 -8.67
CA THR A 478 -9.12 21.27 -8.09
C THR A 478 -8.60 20.24 -9.11
N PRO A 479 -9.43 19.56 -9.93
CA PRO A 479 -8.95 18.68 -10.99
C PRO A 479 -8.10 19.40 -12.04
N VAL A 480 -8.37 20.68 -12.33
CA VAL A 480 -7.54 21.48 -13.23
C VAL A 480 -6.13 21.66 -12.65
N LEU A 481 -6.02 22.02 -11.37
CA LEU A 481 -4.72 22.20 -10.70
C LEU A 481 -3.95 20.89 -10.61
N ILE A 482 -4.62 19.78 -10.24
CA ILE A 482 -4.05 18.45 -10.21
C ILE A 482 -3.57 18.03 -11.60
N GLY A 483 -4.42 18.18 -12.62
CA GLY A 483 -4.10 17.84 -14.01
C GLY A 483 -2.91 18.61 -14.56
N LEU A 484 -2.79 19.90 -14.24
CA LEU A 484 -1.65 20.72 -14.61
C LEU A 484 -0.37 20.28 -13.87
N ALA A 485 -0.45 19.87 -12.61
CA ALA A 485 0.69 19.33 -11.89
C ALA A 485 1.15 18.01 -12.51
N TYR A 486 0.24 17.08 -12.79
CA TYR A 486 0.55 15.81 -13.43
C TYR A 486 1.10 15.97 -14.85
N LEU A 487 0.48 16.85 -15.64
CA LEU A 487 1.00 17.22 -16.95
C LEU A 487 2.44 17.71 -16.83
N SER A 488 2.73 18.60 -15.87
CA SER A 488 4.07 19.16 -15.70
C SER A 488 5.11 18.07 -15.40
N ILE A 489 4.75 17.09 -14.56
CA ILE A 489 5.61 15.95 -14.23
C ILE A 489 5.88 15.09 -15.48
N ILE A 490 4.81 14.62 -16.11
CA ILE A 490 4.90 13.71 -17.26
C ILE A 490 5.59 14.39 -18.45
N TYR A 491 5.26 15.64 -18.71
CA TYR A 491 5.87 16.44 -19.78
C TYR A 491 7.36 16.67 -19.54
N ALA A 492 7.74 17.06 -18.32
CA ALA A 492 9.15 17.27 -17.96
C ALA A 492 9.98 15.98 -18.10
N LEU A 493 9.47 14.86 -17.59
CA LEU A 493 10.12 13.55 -17.72
C LEU A 493 10.28 13.17 -19.19
N SER A 494 9.21 13.30 -19.98
CA SER A 494 9.19 12.88 -21.37
C SER A 494 10.05 13.77 -22.27
N VAL A 495 10.06 15.09 -22.07
CA VAL A 495 10.90 16.02 -22.82
C VAL A 495 12.37 15.90 -22.43
N THR A 496 12.66 15.58 -21.16
CA THR A 496 14.03 15.46 -20.66
C THR A 496 14.68 14.13 -21.04
N PHE A 497 13.94 13.02 -20.91
CA PHE A 497 14.47 11.67 -21.08
C PHE A 497 13.89 10.92 -22.29
N GLY A 498 13.03 11.55 -23.09
CA GLY A 498 12.42 10.93 -24.27
C GLY A 498 11.58 9.69 -23.93
N TYR A 499 11.83 8.57 -24.61
CA TYR A 499 11.12 7.30 -24.37
C TYR A 499 11.29 6.77 -22.96
N ILE A 500 12.47 6.95 -22.36
CA ILE A 500 12.72 6.56 -20.96
C ILE A 500 11.80 7.35 -20.02
N GLY A 501 11.65 8.66 -20.26
CA GLY A 501 10.76 9.51 -19.48
C GLY A 501 9.30 9.11 -19.57
N LYS A 502 8.85 8.69 -20.77
CA LYS A 502 7.51 8.10 -20.95
C LYS A 502 7.37 6.80 -20.15
N GLY A 503 8.38 5.92 -20.19
CA GLY A 503 8.41 4.69 -19.38
C GLY A 503 8.39 4.97 -17.88
N LEU A 504 9.14 5.96 -17.40
CA LEU A 504 9.15 6.37 -15.99
C LEU A 504 7.76 6.87 -15.55
N ALA A 505 7.04 7.61 -16.39
CA ALA A 505 5.68 8.06 -16.09
C ALA A 505 4.70 6.88 -15.94
N VAL A 506 4.90 5.79 -16.71
CA VAL A 506 4.12 4.54 -16.56
C VAL A 506 4.50 3.82 -15.25
N ILE A 507 5.79 3.68 -14.94
CA ILE A 507 6.23 3.06 -13.70
C ILE A 507 5.69 3.83 -12.48
N LEU A 508 5.74 5.16 -12.53
CA LEU A 508 5.20 5.99 -11.46
C LEU A 508 3.72 5.73 -11.22
N VAL A 509 2.87 5.66 -12.25
CA VAL A 509 1.44 5.42 -12.04
C VAL A 509 1.19 4.03 -11.48
N ILE A 510 1.93 3.01 -11.94
CA ILE A 510 1.81 1.65 -11.42
C ILE A 510 2.11 1.59 -9.91
N LEU A 511 3.15 2.29 -9.45
CA LEU A 511 3.51 2.36 -8.03
C LEU A 511 2.52 3.20 -7.22
N GLN A 512 1.95 4.25 -7.80
CA GLN A 512 1.04 5.16 -7.13
C GLN A 512 -0.35 4.56 -6.90
N ILE A 513 -0.82 3.65 -7.74
CA ILE A 513 -2.16 3.03 -7.58
C ILE A 513 -2.29 2.36 -6.20
N PRO A 514 -1.43 1.43 -5.78
CA PRO A 514 -1.48 0.86 -4.44
C PRO A 514 -0.91 1.81 -3.37
N GLY A 515 0.10 2.62 -3.73
CA GLY A 515 0.91 3.37 -2.77
C GLY A 515 0.37 4.74 -2.36
N ALA A 516 -0.74 5.22 -2.92
CA ALA A 516 -1.26 6.55 -2.63
C ALA A 516 -2.56 6.54 -1.80
N SER A 517 -2.85 5.47 -1.08
CA SER A 517 -4.06 5.36 -0.21
C SER A 517 -5.38 5.63 -0.95
N GLY A 518 -5.46 5.22 -2.22
CA GLY A 518 -6.67 5.44 -3.02
C GLY A 518 -7.82 4.51 -2.66
N ILE A 519 -7.52 3.23 -2.45
CA ILE A 519 -8.50 2.16 -2.14
C ILE A 519 -8.48 1.84 -0.65
N TYR A 520 -7.30 1.54 -0.12
CA TYR A 520 -7.11 1.20 1.30
C TYR A 520 -6.29 2.27 2.01
N PRO A 521 -6.51 2.49 3.31
CA PRO A 521 -5.62 3.32 4.14
C PRO A 521 -4.16 2.87 4.01
N ILE A 522 -3.24 3.82 3.96
CA ILE A 522 -1.81 3.51 3.74
C ILE A 522 -1.23 2.64 4.87
N GLN A 523 -1.81 2.71 6.08
CA GLN A 523 -1.41 1.91 7.22
C GLN A 523 -1.62 0.41 7.02
N LEU A 524 -2.54 0.02 6.12
CA LEU A 524 -2.78 -1.38 5.75
C LEU A 524 -1.84 -1.87 4.65
N MET A 525 -1.03 -0.99 4.07
CA MET A 525 -0.07 -1.35 3.03
C MET A 525 1.28 -1.75 3.64
N PRO A 526 2.05 -2.62 2.95
CA PRO A 526 3.42 -2.94 3.36
C PRO A 526 4.29 -1.68 3.55
N GLU A 527 5.29 -1.74 4.45
CA GLU A 527 6.18 -0.62 4.81
C GLU A 527 6.85 0.03 3.61
N PHE A 528 7.17 -0.75 2.58
CA PHE A 528 7.69 -0.24 1.31
C PHE A 528 6.80 0.86 0.72
N PHE A 529 5.49 0.65 0.65
CA PHE A 529 4.56 1.66 0.12
C PHE A 529 4.36 2.81 1.10
N GLN A 530 4.35 2.55 2.41
CA GLN A 530 4.24 3.58 3.45
C GLN A 530 5.41 4.56 3.36
N SER A 531 6.64 4.08 3.14
CA SER A 531 7.83 4.91 3.00
C SER A 531 7.84 5.74 1.71
N LEU A 532 7.23 5.25 0.63
CA LEU A 532 7.12 5.96 -0.65
C LEU A 532 5.94 6.93 -0.71
N TYR A 533 4.92 6.73 0.12
CA TYR A 533 3.68 7.51 0.14
C TYR A 533 3.87 9.03 0.09
N PRO A 534 4.80 9.66 0.87
CA PRO A 534 5.01 11.11 0.84
C PRO A 534 5.60 11.63 -0.49
N PHE A 535 6.18 10.74 -1.30
CA PHE A 535 6.82 11.10 -2.56
C PHE A 535 5.90 10.93 -3.77
N PHE A 536 4.69 10.42 -3.56
CA PHE A 536 3.73 10.22 -4.65
C PHE A 536 2.85 11.45 -4.86
N PRO A 537 2.82 12.04 -6.07
CA PRO A 537 1.87 13.10 -6.40
C PRO A 537 0.41 12.73 -6.20
N PHE A 538 0.04 11.45 -6.41
CA PHE A 538 -1.32 10.95 -6.22
C PHE A 538 -1.81 11.07 -4.78
N THR A 539 -0.95 10.88 -3.80
CA THR A 539 -1.27 11.07 -2.38
C THR A 539 -1.96 12.41 -2.16
N TYR A 540 -1.32 13.47 -2.64
CA TYR A 540 -1.81 14.84 -2.45
C TYR A 540 -2.99 15.17 -3.36
N GLY A 541 -3.03 14.59 -4.56
CA GLY A 541 -4.15 14.75 -5.48
C GLY A 541 -5.42 14.08 -4.96
N ILE A 542 -5.32 12.85 -4.45
CA ILE A 542 -6.44 12.11 -3.88
C ILE A 542 -6.96 12.82 -2.63
N ASP A 543 -6.06 13.22 -1.72
CA ASP A 543 -6.45 13.89 -0.49
C ASP A 543 -7.05 15.27 -0.76
N ALA A 544 -6.54 16.04 -1.74
CA ALA A 544 -7.15 17.28 -2.17
C ALA A 544 -8.58 17.06 -2.73
N MET A 545 -8.80 15.98 -3.49
CA MET A 545 -10.14 15.64 -3.98
C MET A 545 -11.08 15.18 -2.86
N ARG A 546 -10.57 14.43 -1.85
CA ARG A 546 -11.36 14.05 -0.67
C ARG A 546 -11.88 15.26 0.09
N GLU A 547 -11.04 16.29 0.29
CA GLU A 547 -11.47 17.55 0.90
C GLU A 547 -12.62 18.22 0.11
N VAL A 548 -12.55 18.18 -1.21
CA VAL A 548 -13.58 18.79 -2.08
C VAL A 548 -14.86 17.95 -2.12
N ILE A 549 -14.76 16.65 -2.00
CA ILE A 549 -15.90 15.71 -2.05
C ILE A 549 -16.61 15.64 -0.70
N SER A 550 -15.87 15.41 0.39
CA SER A 550 -16.44 15.07 1.70
C SER A 550 -16.50 16.26 2.64
N GLY A 551 -15.61 17.24 2.51
CA GLY A 551 -15.57 18.42 3.37
C GLY A 551 -14.14 18.86 3.70
N PHE A 552 -13.98 20.14 3.98
CA PHE A 552 -12.66 20.73 4.27
C PHE A 552 -12.27 20.54 5.74
N ALA A 553 -11.09 19.95 5.96
CA ALA A 553 -10.50 19.81 7.29
C ALA A 553 -9.43 20.91 7.53
N GLY A 554 -9.85 22.07 7.99
CA GLY A 554 -8.95 23.17 8.31
C GLY A 554 -8.08 23.64 7.14
N PHE A 555 -6.73 23.58 7.30
CA PHE A 555 -5.78 24.02 6.27
C PHE A 555 -5.26 22.88 5.38
N ALA A 556 -5.78 21.65 5.53
CA ALA A 556 -5.29 20.45 4.85
C ALA A 556 -5.33 20.57 3.32
N TYR A 557 -6.44 21.04 2.76
CA TYR A 557 -6.60 21.27 1.33
C TYR A 557 -5.47 22.11 0.72
N TRP A 558 -5.13 23.24 1.35
CA TRP A 558 -4.08 24.12 0.85
C TRP A 558 -2.69 23.51 0.96
N ARG A 559 -2.46 22.69 1.99
CA ARG A 559 -1.22 21.92 2.12
C ARG A 559 -1.06 20.91 0.98
N TYR A 560 -2.12 20.21 0.62
CA TYR A 560 -2.10 19.25 -0.49
C TYR A 560 -1.85 19.94 -1.84
N LEU A 561 -2.53 21.05 -2.11
CA LEU A 561 -2.26 21.84 -3.31
C LEU A 561 -0.86 22.43 -3.33
N GLY A 562 -0.34 22.86 -2.17
CA GLY A 562 1.04 23.34 -2.04
C GLY A 562 2.08 22.27 -2.41
N MET A 563 1.85 21.02 -2.00
CA MET A 563 2.71 19.91 -2.38
C MET A 563 2.62 19.60 -3.88
N LEU A 564 1.44 19.63 -4.48
CA LEU A 564 1.29 19.48 -5.93
C LEU A 564 1.99 20.59 -6.71
N LEU A 565 1.93 21.82 -6.23
CA LEU A 565 2.67 22.95 -6.79
C LEU A 565 4.18 22.75 -6.67
N LEU A 566 4.66 22.20 -5.55
CA LEU A 566 6.07 21.84 -5.37
C LEU A 566 6.50 20.81 -6.41
N PHE A 567 5.75 19.74 -6.63
CA PHE A 567 6.03 18.75 -7.68
C PHE A 567 6.04 19.39 -9.07
N ALA A 568 5.10 20.26 -9.37
CA ALA A 568 5.09 21.02 -10.64
C ALA A 568 6.34 21.91 -10.76
N ALA A 569 6.73 22.63 -9.72
CA ALA A 569 7.92 23.47 -9.70
C ALA A 569 9.21 22.66 -9.91
N LEU A 570 9.35 21.52 -9.24
CA LEU A 570 10.46 20.57 -9.42
C LEU A 570 10.49 20.04 -10.87
N SER A 571 9.34 19.79 -11.46
CA SER A 571 9.21 19.35 -12.85
C SER A 571 9.63 20.43 -13.84
N PHE A 572 9.24 21.68 -13.60
CA PHE A 572 9.74 22.82 -14.39
C PHE A 572 11.25 22.99 -14.23
N PHE A 573 11.79 22.82 -13.04
CA PHE A 573 13.24 22.85 -12.81
C PHE A 573 13.94 21.75 -13.61
N LEU A 574 13.40 20.53 -13.60
CA LEU A 574 13.90 19.40 -14.41
C LEU A 574 13.90 19.77 -15.91
N GLY A 575 12.75 20.23 -16.44
CA GLY A 575 12.59 20.50 -17.88
C GLY A 575 13.33 21.74 -18.37
N LEU A 576 13.49 22.79 -17.57
CA LEU A 576 14.08 24.06 -17.99
C LEU A 576 15.59 24.17 -17.68
N VAL A 577 16.04 23.49 -16.59
CA VAL A 577 17.43 23.63 -16.12
C VAL A 577 18.20 22.33 -16.33
N LEU A 578 17.71 21.21 -15.79
CA LEU A 578 18.47 19.97 -15.78
C LEU A 578 18.50 19.29 -17.16
N ARG A 579 17.46 19.48 -18.00
CA ARG A 579 17.38 18.94 -19.35
C ARG A 579 18.65 19.18 -20.18
N ARG A 580 19.21 20.38 -20.15
CA ARG A 580 20.44 20.71 -20.92
C ARG A 580 21.67 19.91 -20.50
N HIS A 581 21.74 19.48 -19.23
CA HIS A 581 22.84 18.67 -18.69
C HIS A 581 22.71 17.20 -19.09
N VAL A 582 21.48 16.74 -19.30
CA VAL A 582 21.16 15.36 -19.66
C VAL A 582 20.94 15.16 -21.16
N ALA A 583 20.90 16.27 -21.94
CA ALA A 583 20.60 16.25 -23.38
C ALA A 583 21.48 15.28 -24.21
N ASN A 584 22.77 15.13 -23.86
CA ASN A 584 23.66 14.20 -24.57
C ASN A 584 23.25 12.72 -24.31
N LEU A 585 22.72 12.41 -23.16
CA LEU A 585 22.20 11.08 -22.82
C LEU A 585 20.93 10.79 -23.61
N THR A 586 20.00 11.75 -23.63
CA THR A 586 18.74 11.62 -24.36
C THR A 586 18.96 11.47 -25.86
N ARG A 587 19.91 12.23 -26.44
CA ARG A 587 20.29 12.11 -27.87
C ARG A 587 20.86 10.74 -28.20
N LEU A 588 21.66 10.16 -27.30
CA LEU A 588 22.16 8.80 -27.46
C LEU A 588 21.00 7.82 -27.64
N PHE A 589 20.05 7.83 -26.68
CA PHE A 589 18.91 6.92 -26.71
C PHE A 589 18.04 7.15 -27.96
N THR A 590 17.73 8.39 -28.28
CA THR A 590 16.90 8.73 -29.45
C THR A 590 17.52 8.22 -30.75
N ARG A 591 18.85 8.30 -30.88
CA ARG A 591 19.56 7.82 -32.06
C ARG A 591 19.60 6.29 -32.14
N GLU A 592 19.99 5.62 -31.06
CA GLU A 592 20.05 4.15 -31.02
C GLU A 592 18.65 3.51 -31.21
N VAL A 593 17.61 4.18 -30.69
CA VAL A 593 16.22 3.75 -30.90
C VAL A 593 15.76 4.03 -32.33
N ALA A 594 16.16 5.15 -32.93
CA ALA A 594 15.85 5.48 -34.32
C ALA A 594 16.50 4.50 -35.30
N GLU A 595 17.71 3.98 -34.99
CA GLU A 595 18.40 2.96 -35.80
C GLU A 595 17.59 1.64 -35.90
N THR A 596 16.62 1.39 -35.01
CA THR A 596 15.75 0.21 -35.07
C THR A 596 14.61 0.33 -36.06
N GLU A 597 14.29 1.55 -36.57
CA GLU A 597 13.16 1.88 -37.46
C GLU A 597 11.78 1.44 -36.94
N LEU A 598 11.70 0.91 -35.70
CA LEU A 598 10.47 0.39 -35.09
C LEU A 598 9.71 1.45 -34.27
N PHE A 599 10.38 2.53 -33.90
CA PHE A 599 9.78 3.59 -33.07
C PHE A 599 9.45 4.80 -33.93
N THR A 600 8.29 5.42 -33.70
CA THR A 600 7.94 6.68 -34.33
C THR A 600 8.96 7.75 -33.93
N SER A 601 9.87 8.09 -34.85
CA SER A 601 10.85 9.13 -34.58
C SER A 601 10.09 10.46 -34.39
N GLU A 602 10.23 11.08 -33.23
CA GLU A 602 9.96 12.51 -33.07
C GLU A 602 11.10 13.29 -33.75
N THR A 603 11.29 13.05 -35.04
CA THR A 603 12.31 13.73 -35.84
C THR A 603 11.94 15.18 -36.07
N GLY A 604 12.28 16.02 -35.10
CA GLY A 604 12.93 17.26 -35.48
C GLY A 604 14.40 16.88 -35.57
N ASP A 605 14.95 17.05 -36.74
CA ASP A 605 16.37 16.93 -36.99
C ASP A 605 17.17 17.54 -35.83
N PRO A 606 17.98 16.80 -35.07
CA PRO A 606 18.89 17.40 -34.13
C PRO A 606 19.96 18.13 -34.93
N SER A 607 19.58 19.30 -35.45
CA SER A 607 20.50 20.21 -36.10
C SER A 607 21.54 20.68 -35.08
N GLY A 608 22.60 19.97 -35.04
CA GLY A 608 23.74 20.11 -34.17
C GLY A 608 24.26 18.73 -33.81
N ARG A 609 25.33 18.31 -34.40
CA ARG A 609 25.99 16.99 -34.20
C ARG A 609 26.44 16.74 -32.75
N GLY A 610 26.04 17.57 -31.77
CA GLY A 610 26.25 17.38 -30.33
C GLY A 610 27.72 17.37 -29.88
N TYR A 611 28.59 17.93 -30.72
CA TYR A 611 30.01 17.97 -30.40
C TYR A 611 30.27 18.91 -29.23
N ARG A 612 31.15 18.50 -28.32
CA ARG A 612 31.57 19.36 -27.21
C ARG A 612 32.61 20.36 -27.72
N LEU A 613 32.39 21.65 -27.44
CA LEU A 613 33.33 22.75 -27.82
C LEU A 613 34.78 22.39 -27.46
N ASN A 614 35.05 21.82 -26.30
CA ASN A 614 36.37 21.39 -25.87
C ASN A 614 37.01 20.32 -26.77
N HIS A 615 36.20 19.46 -27.42
CA HIS A 615 36.72 18.45 -28.35
C HIS A 615 37.07 19.07 -29.67
N VAL A 616 36.23 19.97 -30.21
CA VAL A 616 36.46 20.71 -31.44
C VAL A 616 37.69 21.61 -31.31
N LEU A 617 37.80 22.37 -30.21
CA LEU A 617 38.96 23.20 -29.90
C LEU A 617 40.27 22.39 -29.79
N ARG A 618 40.24 21.24 -29.16
CA ARG A 618 41.42 20.36 -29.04
C ARG A 618 41.80 19.71 -30.37
N ALA A 619 40.86 19.37 -31.21
CA ALA A 619 41.09 18.83 -32.54
C ALA A 619 41.72 19.91 -33.46
N LEU A 620 41.24 21.16 -33.36
CA LEU A 620 41.83 22.32 -34.07
C LEU A 620 43.22 22.70 -33.56
N ALA A 621 43.48 22.62 -32.24
CA ALA A 621 44.76 23.01 -31.64
C ALA A 621 45.90 22.03 -32.00
N SER A 622 45.65 20.72 -31.97
CA SER A 622 46.65 19.69 -32.32
C SER A 622 45.97 18.35 -32.63
N ARG A 623 45.70 18.12 -33.91
CA ARG A 623 44.98 16.93 -34.40
C ARG A 623 45.72 15.64 -34.06
N ALA A 624 47.02 15.57 -34.28
CA ALA A 624 47.83 14.36 -34.04
C ALA A 624 47.83 13.96 -32.57
N SER A 625 48.05 14.90 -31.64
CA SER A 625 48.06 14.64 -30.21
C SER A 625 46.64 14.31 -29.66
N TYR A 626 45.61 14.83 -30.30
CA TYR A 626 44.23 14.50 -29.96
C TYR A 626 43.87 13.10 -30.41
N GLN A 627 44.22 12.70 -31.62
CA GLN A 627 44.03 11.34 -32.15
C GLN A 627 44.78 10.29 -31.34
N GLU A 628 46.04 10.55 -30.98
CA GLU A 628 46.82 9.61 -30.15
C GLU A 628 46.19 9.38 -28.78
N ARG A 629 45.77 10.44 -28.08
CA ARG A 629 45.09 10.36 -26.79
C ARG A 629 43.76 9.64 -26.89
N LEU A 630 43.01 9.88 -27.97
CA LEU A 630 41.74 9.24 -28.22
C LEU A 630 41.93 7.75 -28.50
N ALA A 631 42.90 7.37 -29.33
CA ALA A 631 43.21 5.98 -29.64
C ALA A 631 43.58 5.18 -28.37
N LYS A 632 44.39 5.77 -27.49
CA LYS A 632 44.77 5.15 -26.21
C LYS A 632 43.56 4.83 -25.30
N ARG A 633 42.46 5.57 -25.43
CA ARG A 633 41.23 5.37 -24.65
C ARG A 633 40.18 4.53 -25.40
N ALA A 634 40.01 4.78 -26.69
CA ALA A 634 38.95 4.15 -27.47
C ALA A 634 39.24 2.67 -27.80
N LEU A 635 40.50 2.33 -28.14
CA LEU A 635 40.85 0.95 -28.50
C LEU A 635 40.65 -0.08 -27.40
N PRO A 636 41.11 0.15 -26.12
CA PRO A 636 40.87 -0.79 -25.03
C PRO A 636 39.39 -0.93 -24.72
N PHE A 637 38.66 0.19 -24.74
CA PHE A 637 37.20 0.18 -24.46
C PHE A 637 36.44 -0.57 -25.55
N ALA A 638 36.69 -0.30 -26.82
CA ALA A 638 36.04 -0.99 -27.94
C ALA A 638 36.26 -2.52 -27.89
N LYS A 639 37.48 -2.96 -27.52
CA LYS A 639 37.82 -4.39 -27.35
C LYS A 639 37.06 -5.02 -26.18
N SER A 640 36.85 -4.29 -25.11
CA SER A 640 36.21 -4.78 -23.87
C SER A 640 34.69 -4.56 -23.85
N TYR A 641 34.16 -3.62 -24.64
CA TYR A 641 32.75 -3.19 -24.59
C TYR A 641 31.77 -4.34 -24.69
N ARG A 642 31.93 -5.25 -25.68
CA ARG A 642 31.02 -6.42 -25.83
C ARG A 642 31.01 -7.32 -24.62
N LYS A 643 32.19 -7.52 -23.98
CA LYS A 643 32.30 -8.31 -22.75
C LYS A 643 31.68 -7.61 -21.56
N MET A 644 31.91 -6.31 -21.41
CA MET A 644 31.34 -5.49 -20.34
C MET A 644 29.81 -5.44 -20.42
N ARG A 645 29.26 -5.21 -21.63
CA ARG A 645 27.81 -5.24 -21.84
C ARG A 645 27.21 -6.59 -21.49
N ALA A 646 27.81 -7.67 -21.98
CA ALA A 646 27.37 -9.02 -21.67
C ALA A 646 27.44 -9.31 -20.15
N ALA A 647 28.52 -8.88 -19.49
CA ALA A 647 28.66 -9.03 -18.04
C ALA A 647 27.55 -8.30 -17.26
N VAL A 648 27.24 -7.05 -17.62
CA VAL A 648 26.16 -6.29 -16.98
C VAL A 648 24.81 -6.97 -17.18
N VAL A 649 24.54 -7.51 -18.37
CA VAL A 649 23.29 -8.25 -18.64
C VAL A 649 23.24 -9.54 -17.83
N VAL A 650 24.32 -10.32 -17.81
CA VAL A 650 24.38 -11.59 -17.05
C VAL A 650 24.22 -11.34 -15.55
N VAL A 651 24.92 -10.35 -15.00
CA VAL A 651 24.80 -9.95 -13.59
C VAL A 651 23.39 -9.43 -13.30
N GLY A 652 22.82 -8.66 -14.23
CA GLY A 652 21.45 -8.18 -14.13
C GLY A 652 20.44 -9.31 -14.02
N VAL A 653 20.50 -10.27 -14.94
CA VAL A 653 19.62 -11.45 -14.93
C VAL A 653 19.87 -12.32 -13.69
N ALA A 654 21.11 -12.54 -13.30
CA ALA A 654 21.44 -13.30 -12.10
C ALA A 654 20.84 -12.64 -10.83
N GLY A 655 20.93 -11.32 -10.69
CA GLY A 655 20.33 -10.61 -9.57
C GLY A 655 18.80 -10.73 -9.54
N ILE A 656 18.13 -10.66 -10.71
CA ILE A 656 16.69 -10.90 -10.82
C ILE A 656 16.32 -12.30 -10.33
N LEU A 657 17.07 -13.33 -10.77
CA LEU A 657 16.81 -14.71 -10.38
C LEU A 657 17.05 -14.94 -8.87
N VAL A 658 18.08 -14.32 -8.31
CA VAL A 658 18.34 -14.38 -6.86
C VAL A 658 17.22 -13.74 -6.07
N LEU A 659 16.78 -12.53 -6.44
CA LEU A 659 15.67 -11.86 -5.75
C LEU A 659 14.35 -12.62 -5.90
N ALA A 660 14.09 -13.23 -7.06
CA ALA A 660 12.93 -14.08 -7.26
C ALA A 660 12.99 -15.34 -6.37
N ALA A 661 14.16 -15.96 -6.25
CA ALA A 661 14.35 -17.11 -5.36
C ALA A 661 14.16 -16.73 -3.89
N LEU A 662 14.69 -15.57 -3.47
CA LEU A 662 14.49 -15.06 -2.11
C LEU A 662 13.02 -14.78 -1.82
N ALA A 663 12.28 -14.23 -2.76
CA ALA A 663 10.83 -13.98 -2.62
C ALA A 663 10.02 -15.28 -2.48
N VAL A 664 10.51 -16.39 -3.03
CA VAL A 664 9.89 -17.72 -2.86
C VAL A 664 10.25 -18.34 -1.51
N ILE A 665 11.53 -18.19 -1.08
CA ILE A 665 12.03 -18.78 0.18
C ILE A 665 11.46 -18.04 1.41
N PHE A 666 11.29 -16.70 1.32
CA PHE A 666 10.79 -15.85 2.39
C PHE A 666 9.48 -15.17 1.98
N PRO A 667 8.35 -15.87 2.07
CA PRO A 667 7.06 -15.36 1.59
C PRO A 667 6.55 -14.14 2.33
N ASP A 668 6.96 -13.90 3.58
CA ASP A 668 6.51 -12.77 4.38
C ASP A 668 7.08 -11.43 3.89
N ASN A 669 8.26 -11.44 3.25
CA ASN A 669 8.95 -10.25 2.77
C ASN A 669 8.85 -10.05 1.24
N LYS A 670 7.85 -10.63 0.59
CA LYS A 670 7.70 -10.58 -0.89
C LYS A 670 7.71 -9.15 -1.44
N THR A 671 7.04 -8.24 -0.76
CA THR A 671 6.92 -6.85 -1.22
C THR A 671 8.24 -6.10 -1.18
N GLU A 672 9.08 -6.37 -0.18
CA GLU A 672 10.43 -5.81 -0.07
C GLU A 672 11.33 -6.32 -1.21
N TYR A 673 11.26 -7.62 -1.51
CA TYR A 673 12.01 -8.18 -2.64
C TYR A 673 11.56 -7.63 -3.99
N VAL A 674 10.26 -7.32 -4.16
CA VAL A 674 9.76 -6.62 -5.35
C VAL A 674 10.30 -5.20 -5.40
N GLY A 675 10.35 -4.48 -4.28
CA GLY A 675 10.98 -3.17 -4.17
C GLY A 675 12.47 -3.21 -4.54
N LEU A 676 13.22 -4.15 -3.97
CA LEU A 676 14.63 -4.37 -4.29
C LEU A 676 14.83 -4.76 -5.76
N TRP A 677 13.92 -5.52 -6.35
CA TRP A 677 13.94 -5.87 -7.76
C TRP A 677 13.83 -4.62 -8.66
N ILE A 678 12.94 -3.69 -8.33
CA ILE A 678 12.81 -2.41 -9.05
C ILE A 678 14.11 -1.60 -8.94
N VAL A 679 14.66 -1.48 -7.73
CA VAL A 679 15.95 -0.80 -7.51
C VAL A 679 17.07 -1.45 -8.30
N TRP A 680 17.13 -2.79 -8.29
CA TRP A 680 18.11 -3.56 -9.06
C TRP A 680 18.00 -3.31 -10.56
N LEU A 681 16.77 -3.31 -11.11
CA LEU A 681 16.55 -2.97 -12.52
C LEU A 681 17.05 -1.56 -12.86
N VAL A 682 16.79 -0.59 -11.98
CA VAL A 682 17.29 0.80 -12.17
C VAL A 682 18.82 0.82 -12.18
N VAL A 683 19.49 0.11 -11.30
CA VAL A 683 20.95 0.02 -11.23
C VAL A 683 21.53 -0.63 -12.49
N VAL A 684 20.97 -1.76 -12.93
CA VAL A 684 21.40 -2.45 -14.16
C VAL A 684 21.19 -1.57 -15.39
N PHE A 685 20.04 -0.90 -15.45
CA PHE A 685 19.73 0.03 -16.53
C PHE A 685 20.71 1.22 -16.54
N ALA A 686 20.98 1.83 -15.38
CA ALA A 686 21.96 2.91 -15.27
C ALA A 686 23.37 2.47 -15.70
N ALA A 687 23.77 1.24 -15.36
CA ALA A 687 25.06 0.67 -15.81
C ALA A 687 25.12 0.50 -17.33
N LEU A 688 24.06 -0.05 -17.96
CA LEU A 688 23.96 -0.17 -19.42
C LEU A 688 24.01 1.18 -20.10
N VAL A 689 23.23 2.14 -19.60
CA VAL A 689 23.21 3.53 -20.09
C VAL A 689 24.59 4.17 -20.01
N THR A 690 25.30 3.96 -18.91
CA THR A 690 26.65 4.49 -18.72
C THR A 690 27.62 3.90 -19.74
N LEU A 691 27.55 2.61 -20.00
CA LEU A 691 28.37 1.94 -21.00
C LEU A 691 28.11 2.48 -22.42
N GLU A 692 26.84 2.63 -22.80
CA GLU A 692 26.48 3.19 -24.11
C GLU A 692 26.87 4.67 -24.22
N TYR A 693 26.71 5.44 -23.14
CA TYR A 693 27.14 6.83 -23.09
C TYR A 693 28.66 6.99 -23.34
N ILE A 694 29.47 6.14 -22.69
CA ILE A 694 30.92 6.13 -22.90
C ILE A 694 31.24 5.78 -24.36
N ARG A 695 30.60 4.76 -24.93
CA ARG A 695 30.75 4.34 -26.34
C ARG A 695 30.41 5.49 -27.30
N TYR A 696 29.25 6.12 -27.08
CA TYR A 696 28.79 7.23 -27.89
C TYR A 696 29.72 8.44 -27.81
N SER A 697 30.15 8.81 -26.60
CA SER A 697 31.10 9.92 -26.40
C SER A 697 32.44 9.68 -27.09
N LEU A 698 32.93 8.43 -27.09
CA LEU A 698 34.14 8.06 -27.80
C LEU A 698 33.93 8.09 -29.30
N ARG A 699 32.80 7.63 -29.85
CA ARG A 699 32.46 7.69 -31.27
C ARG A 699 32.38 9.12 -31.75
N LEU A 700 31.67 10.00 -31.07
CA LEU A 700 31.64 11.43 -31.39
C LEU A 700 33.03 12.09 -31.40
N SER A 701 33.85 11.69 -30.39
CA SER A 701 35.22 12.20 -30.32
C SER A 701 36.09 11.72 -31.52
N THR A 702 35.82 10.50 -32.01
CA THR A 702 36.49 9.94 -33.18
C THR A 702 36.05 10.67 -34.46
N GLU A 703 34.74 10.88 -34.62
CA GLU A 703 34.19 11.67 -35.74
C GLU A 703 34.81 13.08 -35.81
N VAL A 704 34.89 13.78 -34.64
CA VAL A 704 35.56 15.09 -34.56
C VAL A 704 37.03 15.01 -34.95
N SER A 705 37.73 13.91 -34.62
CA SER A 705 39.14 13.76 -34.97
C SER A 705 39.40 13.52 -36.46
N GLU A 706 38.41 13.01 -37.17
CA GLU A 706 38.46 12.67 -38.60
C GLU A 706 37.97 13.81 -39.52
N MET A 707 37.20 14.77 -38.95
CA MET A 707 36.64 15.89 -39.70
C MET A 707 37.70 16.77 -40.39
N PRO A 708 37.43 17.28 -41.62
CA PRO A 708 38.24 18.29 -42.25
C PRO A 708 38.29 19.61 -41.44
N GLU A 709 39.40 20.36 -41.55
CA GLU A 709 39.58 21.59 -40.77
C GLU A 709 38.49 22.65 -41.07
N GLN A 710 38.02 22.70 -42.30
CA GLN A 710 36.96 23.63 -42.71
C GLN A 710 35.63 23.31 -41.98
N GLU A 711 35.30 22.03 -41.86
CA GLU A 711 34.10 21.57 -41.17
C GLU A 711 34.20 21.77 -39.63
N LEU A 712 35.41 21.58 -39.07
CA LEU A 712 35.68 21.87 -37.65
C LEU A 712 35.50 23.36 -37.32
N ARG A 713 35.88 24.26 -38.24
CA ARG A 713 35.70 25.70 -38.06
C ARG A 713 34.24 26.15 -38.21
N SER A 714 33.46 25.52 -39.10
CA SER A 714 32.03 25.78 -39.19
C SER A 714 31.26 25.29 -37.95
N GLU A 715 31.57 24.10 -37.45
CA GLU A 715 31.01 23.58 -36.21
C GLU A 715 31.38 24.44 -34.99
N LEU A 716 32.60 24.97 -34.93
CA LEU A 716 33.00 25.91 -33.88
C LEU A 716 32.12 27.16 -33.89
N LYS A 717 31.87 27.72 -35.05
CA LYS A 717 31.04 28.92 -35.22
C LYS A 717 29.57 28.64 -34.79
N GLU A 718 29.01 27.51 -35.20
CA GLU A 718 27.67 27.09 -34.77
C GLU A 718 27.57 26.87 -33.22
N LEU A 719 28.60 26.29 -32.62
CA LEU A 719 28.66 26.08 -31.17
C LEU A 719 28.83 27.38 -30.38
N GLU A 720 29.51 28.40 -30.97
CA GLU A 720 29.62 29.74 -30.39
C GLU A 720 28.32 30.53 -30.51
N GLU A 721 27.62 30.44 -31.64
CA GLU A 721 26.31 31.09 -31.87
C GLU A 721 25.17 30.45 -31.04
N SER A 722 25.30 29.18 -30.64
CA SER A 722 24.33 28.46 -29.83
C SER A 722 24.44 28.72 -28.32
N ARG A 723 25.50 29.40 -27.89
CA ARG A 723 25.72 29.80 -26.47
C ARG A 723 25.07 31.12 -26.14
#